data_a8224a26a2715b43871144b95245bbb4
#
_entry.id   a8224a26a2715b43871144b95245bbb4
#
_cell.length_a   1.000
_cell.length_b   1.000
_cell.length_c   1.000
_cell.angle_alpha   90.00
_cell.angle_beta   90.00
_cell.angle_gamma   90.00
#
_symmetry.space_group_name_H-M   'P 1'
#
loop_
_entity.id
_entity.type
_entity.pdbx_description
1 polymer ?
#
loop_
_entity_poly.entity_id
_entity_poly.type
_entity_poly.pdbx_seq_one_letter_code
_entity_poly.pdbx_strand_id
1 'polypeptide(L)'
;MKIKLLFAVLLMMCSGALLAQSERSFESMGYDDQSIVGITGSLSYFIKIKPDDNVDQSKVILHIRASQVLNPRNSFVIVSLKDEPVFTQNIVASAVDTMFTITVPLARKYLQPDGRFIKLKVSAKLSVGDEYCKDVDNPSCWIAVKNSSSIVTTYDAVASYQRSLKEWIQEFNSVYTPATADLDDLTGGGIIYTLLKQGGAKTVVCGTYQQDSVPGGIIVGLADRLPVAVKQAIPSLGQGQGLITLARVNSGAFTKIVMVITGADATGYKKAINTLASNKRLSGAFTDKMIINEGVPSNVAVDNPSPLITTLEDLGGVPAMMEGIGALRQKYIFSLTEFNAIPNKLTFHLESYFSVLKPDDRGFLNIYLNQNLIYNASLMDRPNFIEDIDLKPYLLSKFNTLEVEFRFHPGTNICKDGFSNFFAFVNTRTSTLTFSGERENKFYSFFNFPAEFRKVPSKIIVSPSLFNANVVSSIGEIYYQLNSPIKNDFNKLIVPQLVSTDKTNLDDLKGFNLIALLGRNDAFMKNFGHLPVQYDKDFQLYKDSKGQLTYSLNDFSNSGMAQIFRENGSTVLLVTSLGDSSRKEAFESVIKNFSTQLTEIESNVCIANSNGISNYFFKIPEDSNSVLYKGERSGLSIFWETYRFWILGILLILVLLAFFFVRNKVRKSQEIV
;
A
#
# COMPACT_ATOMS: atom_id res chain seq x y z
N MET A 1 -60.73 -14.43 -9.25
CA MET A 1 -60.33 -13.91 -7.91
C MET A 1 -59.20 -14.74 -7.27
N LYS A 2 -59.16 -16.07 -7.39
CA LYS A 2 -58.13 -16.95 -6.75
C LYS A 2 -56.71 -16.79 -7.29
N ILE A 3 -56.51 -16.47 -8.60
CA ILE A 3 -55.18 -16.29 -9.22
C ILE A 3 -54.53 -14.98 -8.78
N LYS A 4 -55.27 -13.89 -8.58
CA LYS A 4 -54.74 -12.62 -8.08
C LYS A 4 -54.26 -12.71 -6.63
N LEU A 5 -54.92 -13.54 -5.81
CA LEU A 5 -54.51 -13.76 -4.41
C LEU A 5 -53.22 -14.61 -4.34
N LEU A 6 -53.06 -15.58 -5.23
CA LEU A 6 -51.86 -16.41 -5.30
C LEU A 6 -50.62 -15.58 -5.71
N PHE A 7 -50.80 -14.63 -6.67
CA PHE A 7 -49.74 -13.73 -7.10
C PHE A 7 -49.36 -12.72 -6.01
N ALA A 8 -50.34 -12.24 -5.21
CA ALA A 8 -50.06 -11.35 -4.07
C ALA A 8 -49.33 -12.05 -2.93
N VAL A 9 -49.62 -13.35 -2.68
CA VAL A 9 -48.93 -14.16 -1.68
C VAL A 9 -47.51 -14.53 -2.18
N LEU A 10 -47.32 -14.78 -3.49
CA LEU A 10 -46.02 -15.02 -4.07
C LEU A 10 -45.14 -13.77 -4.05
N LEU A 11 -45.72 -12.58 -4.28
CA LEU A 11 -45.02 -11.29 -4.14
C LEU A 11 -44.67 -10.95 -2.69
N MET A 12 -45.50 -11.34 -1.72
CA MET A 12 -45.21 -11.19 -0.28
C MET A 12 -44.12 -12.17 0.20
N MET A 13 -43.98 -13.35 -0.40
CA MET A 13 -42.89 -14.27 -0.09
C MET A 13 -41.58 -13.87 -0.70
N CYS A 14 -41.52 -13.04 -1.76
CA CYS A 14 -40.33 -12.46 -2.32
C CYS A 14 -39.82 -11.20 -1.62
N SER A 15 -40.55 -10.67 -0.66
CA SER A 15 -40.07 -9.59 0.24
C SER A 15 -39.22 -10.11 1.41
N GLY A 16 -38.53 -11.22 1.20
CA GLY A 16 -37.38 -11.60 2.04
C GLY A 16 -36.42 -10.42 2.08
N ALA A 17 -36.22 -9.86 3.25
CA ALA A 17 -35.36 -8.74 3.51
C ALA A 17 -34.05 -8.92 2.70
N LEU A 18 -33.82 -8.07 1.71
CA LEU A 18 -32.53 -7.88 1.09
C LEU A 18 -31.61 -7.32 2.20
N LEU A 19 -31.08 -8.22 3.02
CA LEU A 19 -30.03 -7.89 3.97
C LEU A 19 -28.87 -7.42 3.13
N ALA A 20 -28.52 -6.15 3.23
CA ALA A 20 -27.34 -5.62 2.58
C ALA A 20 -26.13 -6.41 3.07
N GLN A 21 -25.46 -7.10 2.17
CA GLN A 21 -24.24 -7.83 2.46
C GLN A 21 -23.04 -6.97 2.06
N SER A 22 -22.01 -6.95 2.90
CA SER A 22 -20.70 -6.38 2.59
C SER A 22 -19.68 -7.49 2.54
N GLU A 23 -18.87 -7.48 1.49
CA GLU A 23 -17.74 -8.38 1.35
C GLU A 23 -16.43 -7.60 1.43
N ARG A 24 -15.52 -8.05 2.31
CA ARG A 24 -14.19 -7.48 2.49
C ARG A 24 -13.15 -8.57 2.28
N SER A 25 -12.29 -8.39 1.26
CA SER A 25 -11.21 -9.35 0.98
C SER A 25 -10.08 -9.23 2.01
N PHE A 26 -9.30 -10.31 2.18
CA PHE A 26 -8.09 -10.30 2.99
C PHE A 26 -7.10 -9.24 2.51
N GLU A 27 -6.97 -9.06 1.18
CA GLU A 27 -6.19 -7.97 0.58
C GLU A 27 -6.65 -6.59 1.08
N SER A 28 -7.97 -6.34 1.16
CA SER A 28 -8.50 -5.06 1.67
C SER A 28 -8.26 -4.86 3.17
N MET A 29 -7.98 -5.95 3.89
CA MET A 29 -7.63 -5.94 5.32
C MET A 29 -6.11 -5.93 5.56
N GLY A 30 -5.28 -5.85 4.50
CA GLY A 30 -3.83 -5.77 4.57
C GLY A 30 -3.11 -7.12 4.61
N TYR A 31 -3.78 -8.22 4.25
CA TYR A 31 -3.15 -9.54 4.16
C TYR A 31 -2.81 -9.88 2.72
N ASP A 32 -1.56 -10.25 2.48
CA ASP A 32 -1.11 -10.86 1.23
C ASP A 32 -1.38 -12.38 1.20
N ASP A 33 -1.05 -13.03 0.08
CA ASP A 33 -1.00 -14.47 -0.01
C ASP A 33 -0.01 -15.02 1.03
N GLN A 34 -0.48 -15.90 1.91
CA GLN A 34 0.34 -16.51 2.94
C GLN A 34 0.39 -18.03 2.76
N SER A 35 1.56 -18.62 2.95
CA SER A 35 1.77 -20.05 2.73
C SER A 35 2.21 -20.76 4.00
N ILE A 36 1.67 -21.97 4.21
CA ILE A 36 2.23 -22.96 5.13
C ILE A 36 3.14 -23.86 4.29
N VAL A 37 4.41 -23.99 4.69
CA VAL A 37 5.41 -24.82 4.03
C VAL A 37 5.98 -25.78 5.05
N GLY A 38 6.04 -27.07 4.71
CA GLY A 38 6.45 -28.14 5.60
C GLY A 38 5.28 -29.06 5.94
N ILE A 39 5.55 -30.10 6.71
CA ILE A 39 4.56 -31.13 7.05
C ILE A 39 3.48 -30.67 8.02
N THR A 40 3.75 -29.65 8.84
CA THR A 40 2.77 -28.99 9.72
C THR A 40 3.04 -27.51 9.78
N GLY A 41 2.00 -26.71 9.96
CA GLY A 41 2.12 -25.28 10.16
C GLY A 41 0.78 -24.61 10.41
N SER A 42 0.81 -23.33 10.76
CA SER A 42 -0.39 -22.53 10.96
C SER A 42 -0.21 -21.07 10.56
N LEU A 43 -1.30 -20.47 10.12
CA LEU A 43 -1.42 -19.04 9.83
C LEU A 43 -2.52 -18.45 10.71
N SER A 44 -2.32 -17.24 11.22
CA SER A 44 -3.31 -16.53 12.04
C SER A 44 -3.70 -15.21 11.41
N TYR A 45 -5.01 -14.95 11.38
CA TYR A 45 -5.62 -13.73 10.85
C TYR A 45 -6.47 -13.09 11.95
N PHE A 46 -6.42 -11.76 12.06
CA PHE A 46 -7.26 -10.99 12.98
C PHE A 46 -8.25 -10.20 12.15
N ILE A 47 -9.46 -10.72 12.09
CA ILE A 47 -10.53 -10.17 11.27
C ILE A 47 -11.26 -9.10 12.07
N LYS A 48 -11.16 -7.84 11.64
CA LYS A 48 -11.87 -6.72 12.28
C LYS A 48 -13.35 -6.83 11.99
N ILE A 49 -14.15 -6.78 13.05
CA ILE A 49 -15.61 -6.75 13.01
C ILE A 49 -16.06 -5.31 13.22
N LYS A 50 -16.98 -4.85 12.38
CA LYS A 50 -17.60 -3.53 12.53
C LYS A 50 -18.71 -3.60 13.59
N PRO A 51 -19.02 -2.50 14.28
CA PRO A 51 -20.06 -2.49 15.33
C PRO A 51 -21.44 -2.92 14.86
N ASP A 52 -21.75 -2.70 13.60
CA ASP A 52 -23.04 -3.02 12.97
C ASP A 52 -23.02 -4.35 12.18
N ASP A 53 -21.90 -5.07 12.15
CA ASP A 53 -21.86 -6.40 11.57
C ASP A 53 -22.70 -7.37 12.42
N ASN A 54 -23.67 -8.03 11.80
CA ASN A 54 -24.36 -9.16 12.41
C ASN A 54 -23.46 -10.39 12.32
N VAL A 55 -22.64 -10.58 13.35
CA VAL A 55 -21.61 -11.63 13.38
C VAL A 55 -22.22 -13.02 13.21
N ASP A 56 -23.40 -13.28 13.82
CA ASP A 56 -24.03 -14.60 13.79
C ASP A 56 -24.62 -14.96 12.41
N GLN A 57 -24.74 -14.00 11.50
CA GLN A 57 -25.14 -14.18 10.12
C GLN A 57 -23.98 -13.96 9.13
N SER A 58 -22.78 -13.79 9.64
CA SER A 58 -21.57 -13.54 8.84
C SER A 58 -20.78 -14.84 8.64
N LYS A 59 -19.94 -14.85 7.61
CA LYS A 59 -19.09 -15.97 7.28
C LYS A 59 -17.75 -15.54 6.72
N VAL A 60 -16.72 -16.36 6.89
CA VAL A 60 -15.44 -16.24 6.20
C VAL A 60 -15.42 -17.23 5.04
N ILE A 61 -14.94 -16.78 3.89
CA ILE A 61 -14.71 -17.58 2.70
C ILE A 61 -13.20 -17.62 2.48
N LEU A 62 -12.59 -18.79 2.64
CA LEU A 62 -11.17 -19.01 2.44
C LEU A 62 -10.95 -19.63 1.07
N HIS A 63 -10.14 -18.98 0.25
CA HIS A 63 -9.62 -19.53 -1.00
C HIS A 63 -8.22 -20.10 -0.73
N ILE A 64 -8.08 -21.40 -0.85
CA ILE A 64 -6.83 -22.10 -0.53
C ILE A 64 -6.30 -22.77 -1.80
N ARG A 65 -5.05 -22.52 -2.11
CA ARG A 65 -4.29 -23.22 -3.15
C ARG A 65 -3.39 -24.25 -2.49
N ALA A 66 -3.35 -25.46 -3.02
CA ALA A 66 -2.54 -26.55 -2.49
C ALA A 66 -1.58 -27.12 -3.55
N SER A 67 -0.51 -27.72 -3.09
CA SER A 67 0.38 -28.51 -3.94
C SER A 67 -0.35 -29.71 -4.55
N GLN A 68 -0.13 -29.97 -5.84
CA GLN A 68 -0.78 -31.03 -6.60
C GLN A 68 -0.39 -32.44 -6.17
N VAL A 69 0.77 -32.57 -5.54
CA VAL A 69 1.35 -33.87 -5.17
C VAL A 69 1.03 -34.30 -3.74
N LEU A 70 0.22 -33.54 -3.02
CA LEU A 70 -0.18 -33.88 -1.66
C LEU A 70 -1.02 -35.15 -1.65
N ASN A 71 -0.73 -36.05 -0.70
CA ASN A 71 -1.50 -37.24 -0.46
C ASN A 71 -2.85 -36.90 0.23
N PRO A 72 -4.00 -37.08 -0.43
CA PRO A 72 -5.29 -36.67 0.14
C PRO A 72 -5.70 -37.44 1.39
N ARG A 73 -5.14 -38.63 1.62
CA ARG A 73 -5.44 -39.44 2.81
C ARG A 73 -4.74 -38.89 4.06
N ASN A 74 -3.58 -38.29 3.86
CA ASN A 74 -2.69 -37.84 4.95
C ASN A 74 -2.59 -36.33 5.05
N SER A 75 -3.19 -35.57 4.12
CA SER A 75 -3.14 -34.10 4.11
C SER A 75 -4.52 -33.54 4.41
N PHE A 76 -4.57 -32.64 5.41
CA PHE A 76 -5.81 -31.97 5.81
C PHE A 76 -5.54 -30.57 6.35
N VAL A 77 -6.58 -29.75 6.28
CA VAL A 77 -6.60 -28.41 6.83
C VAL A 77 -7.62 -28.35 7.97
N ILE A 78 -7.27 -27.61 9.02
CA ILE A 78 -8.13 -27.31 10.16
C ILE A 78 -8.29 -25.81 10.23
N VAL A 79 -9.53 -25.34 10.34
CA VAL A 79 -9.84 -23.93 10.58
C VAL A 79 -10.35 -23.80 12.01
N SER A 80 -9.75 -22.88 12.77
CA SER A 80 -10.13 -22.60 14.16
C SER A 80 -10.52 -21.12 14.30
N LEU A 81 -11.53 -20.86 15.13
CA LEU A 81 -11.93 -19.52 15.56
C LEU A 81 -11.67 -19.40 17.07
N LYS A 82 -10.93 -18.37 17.48
CA LYS A 82 -10.52 -18.19 18.88
C LYS A 82 -9.89 -19.46 19.48
N ASP A 83 -9.05 -20.13 18.67
CA ASP A 83 -8.37 -21.39 18.96
C ASP A 83 -9.29 -22.63 19.11
N GLU A 84 -10.60 -22.51 18.95
CA GLU A 84 -11.53 -23.64 18.85
C GLU A 84 -11.60 -24.14 17.39
N PRO A 85 -11.33 -25.43 17.08
CA PRO A 85 -11.49 -25.96 15.74
C PRO A 85 -12.98 -25.98 15.36
N VAL A 86 -13.30 -25.34 14.23
CA VAL A 86 -14.67 -25.21 13.72
C VAL A 86 -14.90 -25.95 12.40
N PHE A 87 -13.80 -26.26 11.71
CA PHE A 87 -13.87 -26.93 10.41
C PHE A 87 -12.60 -27.75 10.16
N THR A 88 -12.75 -28.91 9.54
CA THR A 88 -11.64 -29.74 9.06
C THR A 88 -11.99 -30.38 7.71
N GLN A 89 -11.03 -30.45 6.83
CA GLN A 89 -11.20 -31.04 5.51
C GLN A 89 -9.90 -31.66 5.00
N ASN A 90 -10.00 -32.86 4.38
CA ASN A 90 -8.88 -33.41 3.62
C ASN A 90 -8.61 -32.58 2.37
N ILE A 91 -7.33 -32.41 2.05
CA ILE A 91 -6.90 -31.66 0.88
C ILE A 91 -6.92 -32.57 -0.32
N VAL A 92 -7.88 -32.36 -1.23
CA VAL A 92 -7.97 -33.08 -2.50
C VAL A 92 -7.54 -32.10 -3.59
N ALA A 93 -6.26 -32.14 -3.95
CA ALA A 93 -5.76 -31.37 -5.09
C ALA A 93 -5.76 -32.23 -6.33
N SER A 94 -6.27 -31.74 -7.45
CA SER A 94 -6.21 -32.41 -8.75
C SER A 94 -5.15 -31.77 -9.64
N ALA A 95 -4.69 -32.46 -10.65
CA ALA A 95 -3.76 -31.95 -11.64
C ALA A 95 -4.32 -30.72 -12.43
N VAL A 96 -5.65 -30.58 -12.44
CA VAL A 96 -6.36 -29.53 -13.20
C VAL A 96 -6.75 -28.36 -12.30
N ASP A 97 -7.12 -28.65 -11.03
CA ASP A 97 -7.55 -27.61 -10.08
C ASP A 97 -6.86 -27.80 -8.73
N THR A 98 -6.03 -26.83 -8.37
CA THR A 98 -5.31 -26.78 -7.09
C THR A 98 -5.98 -25.86 -6.08
N MET A 99 -7.07 -25.20 -6.48
CA MET A 99 -7.82 -24.25 -5.64
C MET A 99 -9.07 -24.91 -5.06
N PHE A 100 -9.32 -24.69 -3.78
CA PHE A 100 -10.57 -25.07 -3.14
C PHE A 100 -11.03 -23.96 -2.19
N THR A 101 -12.32 -23.98 -1.87
CA THR A 101 -12.94 -22.95 -1.04
C THR A 101 -13.51 -23.57 0.23
N ILE A 102 -13.23 -22.94 1.37
CA ILE A 102 -13.80 -23.29 2.67
C ILE A 102 -14.67 -22.13 3.13
N THR A 103 -15.91 -22.43 3.51
CA THR A 103 -16.82 -21.44 4.10
C THR A 103 -17.03 -21.75 5.58
N VAL A 104 -16.72 -20.78 6.44
CA VAL A 104 -16.79 -20.90 7.89
C VAL A 104 -17.78 -19.88 8.43
N PRO A 105 -18.90 -20.30 9.04
CA PRO A 105 -19.83 -19.38 9.70
C PRO A 105 -19.18 -18.77 10.93
N LEU A 106 -19.44 -17.50 11.16
CA LEU A 106 -18.99 -16.78 12.34
C LEU A 106 -20.05 -16.82 13.45
N ALA A 107 -19.66 -16.61 14.69
CA ALA A 107 -20.56 -16.42 15.81
C ALA A 107 -19.95 -15.47 16.84
N ARG A 108 -20.78 -14.71 17.56
CA ARG A 108 -20.35 -13.73 18.58
C ARG A 108 -19.47 -14.31 19.67
N LYS A 109 -19.65 -15.58 20.02
CA LYS A 109 -18.82 -16.27 21.03
C LYS A 109 -17.30 -16.31 20.67
N TYR A 110 -16.96 -16.16 19.38
CA TYR A 110 -15.58 -16.14 18.90
C TYR A 110 -14.94 -14.75 18.89
N LEU A 111 -15.69 -13.70 19.23
CA LEU A 111 -15.12 -12.36 19.38
C LEU A 111 -14.04 -12.37 20.48
N GLN A 112 -12.96 -11.63 20.23
CA GLN A 112 -11.99 -11.34 21.26
C GLN A 112 -12.62 -10.50 22.39
N PRO A 113 -12.01 -10.44 23.59
CA PRO A 113 -12.57 -9.70 24.71
C PRO A 113 -12.89 -8.22 24.43
N ASP A 114 -12.16 -7.60 23.49
CA ASP A 114 -12.41 -6.22 23.05
C ASP A 114 -13.64 -6.07 22.14
N GLY A 115 -14.27 -7.18 21.75
CA GLY A 115 -15.44 -7.21 20.88
C GLY A 115 -15.19 -6.76 19.43
N ARG A 116 -13.93 -6.48 19.04
CA ARG A 116 -13.60 -5.87 17.75
C ARG A 116 -12.99 -6.82 16.74
N PHE A 117 -12.45 -7.96 17.18
CA PHE A 117 -11.73 -8.89 16.33
C PHE A 117 -12.16 -10.33 16.54
N ILE A 118 -12.07 -11.12 15.47
CA ILE A 118 -12.11 -12.58 15.52
C ILE A 118 -10.73 -13.08 15.09
N LYS A 119 -10.10 -13.90 15.93
CA LYS A 119 -8.88 -14.64 15.57
C LYS A 119 -9.28 -15.87 14.77
N LEU A 120 -8.87 -15.90 13.49
CA LEU A 120 -9.00 -17.04 12.60
C LEU A 120 -7.62 -17.69 12.47
N LYS A 121 -7.51 -18.99 12.77
CA LYS A 121 -6.30 -19.79 12.59
C LYS A 121 -6.54 -20.85 11.55
N VAL A 122 -5.70 -20.93 10.53
CA VAL A 122 -5.66 -21.98 9.52
C VAL A 122 -4.45 -22.83 9.79
N SER A 123 -4.64 -24.08 10.18
CA SER A 123 -3.56 -25.05 10.42
C SER A 123 -3.63 -26.15 9.37
N ALA A 124 -2.48 -26.68 8.97
CA ALA A 124 -2.42 -27.77 8.02
C ALA A 124 -1.48 -28.88 8.51
N LYS A 125 -1.82 -30.11 8.15
CA LYS A 125 -0.93 -31.26 8.18
C LYS A 125 -0.82 -31.77 6.77
N LEU A 126 0.42 -31.87 6.25
CA LEU A 126 0.69 -32.09 4.83
C LEU A 126 1.64 -33.27 4.66
N SER A 127 1.39 -34.09 3.67
CA SER A 127 2.27 -35.21 3.29
C SER A 127 2.13 -35.49 1.80
N VAL A 128 3.22 -35.83 1.15
CA VAL A 128 3.23 -36.35 -0.24
C VAL A 128 3.15 -37.84 -0.23
N GLY A 129 3.86 -38.49 0.68
CA GLY A 129 3.89 -39.94 0.84
C GLY A 129 2.90 -40.48 1.87
N ASP A 130 3.05 -41.77 2.20
CA ASP A 130 2.30 -42.39 3.27
C ASP A 130 2.95 -42.24 4.64
N GLU A 131 4.22 -41.81 4.68
CA GLU A 131 5.02 -41.63 5.89
C GLU A 131 5.44 -40.19 6.05
N TYR A 132 4.81 -39.45 6.95
CA TYR A 132 5.10 -38.00 7.23
C TYR A 132 6.57 -37.71 7.45
N CYS A 133 7.31 -38.62 8.08
CA CYS A 133 8.68 -38.39 8.43
C CYS A 133 9.65 -38.29 7.25
N LYS A 134 9.26 -38.85 6.13
CA LYS A 134 10.02 -38.78 4.89
C LYS A 134 9.79 -37.42 4.18
N ASP A 135 8.72 -36.72 4.55
CA ASP A 135 8.31 -35.48 3.93
C ASP A 135 8.73 -34.23 4.73
N VAL A 136 9.51 -34.34 5.82
CA VAL A 136 9.90 -33.22 6.69
C VAL A 136 10.55 -32.07 5.91
N ASP A 137 11.46 -32.37 5.00
CA ASP A 137 12.16 -31.40 4.16
C ASP A 137 11.62 -31.34 2.73
N ASN A 138 10.45 -31.93 2.46
CA ASN A 138 9.90 -31.97 1.14
C ASN A 138 9.28 -30.63 0.75
N PRO A 139 9.87 -29.89 -0.21
CA PRO A 139 9.38 -28.55 -0.60
C PRO A 139 8.00 -28.59 -1.27
N SER A 140 7.52 -29.79 -1.63
CA SER A 140 6.19 -29.98 -2.21
C SER A 140 5.07 -30.02 -1.15
N CYS A 141 5.40 -30.06 0.13
CA CYS A 141 4.44 -29.95 1.23
C CYS A 141 4.10 -28.48 1.46
N TRP A 142 3.09 -27.94 0.75
CA TRP A 142 2.65 -26.59 0.96
C TRP A 142 1.17 -26.39 0.62
N ILE A 143 0.57 -25.40 1.31
CA ILE A 143 -0.70 -24.76 0.95
C ILE A 143 -0.54 -23.24 1.03
N ALA A 144 -1.35 -22.50 0.30
CA ALA A 144 -1.38 -21.04 0.35
C ALA A 144 -2.82 -20.55 0.53
N VAL A 145 -3.05 -19.74 1.56
CA VAL A 145 -4.29 -18.97 1.74
C VAL A 145 -4.17 -17.72 0.90
N LYS A 146 -5.09 -17.54 -0.04
CA LYS A 146 -5.07 -16.45 -1.01
C LYS A 146 -5.64 -15.18 -0.39
N ASN A 147 -5.08 -14.02 -0.75
CA ASN A 147 -5.57 -12.70 -0.36
C ASN A 147 -6.97 -12.37 -0.91
N SER A 148 -7.44 -13.13 -1.91
CA SER A 148 -8.83 -13.12 -2.39
C SER A 148 -9.83 -13.77 -1.43
N SER A 149 -9.37 -14.44 -0.35
CA SER A 149 -10.24 -14.86 0.76
C SER A 149 -10.98 -13.65 1.32
N SER A 150 -12.18 -13.84 1.85
CA SER A 150 -13.02 -12.71 2.26
C SER A 150 -13.85 -13.01 3.52
N ILE A 151 -14.28 -11.94 4.18
CA ILE A 151 -15.38 -11.98 5.14
C ILE A 151 -16.62 -11.38 4.48
N VAL A 152 -17.73 -12.11 4.56
CA VAL A 152 -19.04 -11.64 4.13
C VAL A 152 -19.86 -11.37 5.38
N THR A 153 -20.24 -10.11 5.60
CA THR A 153 -21.01 -9.66 6.76
C THR A 153 -22.39 -9.17 6.32
N THR A 154 -23.37 -9.39 7.18
CA THR A 154 -24.71 -8.77 7.08
C THR A 154 -24.82 -7.65 8.09
N TYR A 155 -25.62 -6.63 7.78
CA TYR A 155 -25.77 -5.49 8.68
C TYR A 155 -26.95 -5.70 9.63
N ASP A 156 -26.77 -5.27 10.89
CA ASP A 156 -27.85 -5.08 11.82
C ASP A 156 -28.42 -3.65 11.66
N ALA A 157 -29.65 -3.55 11.16
CA ALA A 157 -30.30 -2.26 10.93
C ALA A 157 -30.44 -1.42 12.21
N VAL A 158 -30.46 -2.03 13.39
CA VAL A 158 -30.54 -1.34 14.68
C VAL A 158 -29.22 -0.72 15.09
N ALA A 159 -28.08 -1.31 14.66
CA ALA A 159 -26.75 -0.83 14.99
C ALA A 159 -26.27 0.34 14.11
N SER A 160 -27.04 0.73 13.09
CA SER A 160 -26.66 1.78 12.12
C SER A 160 -26.39 3.15 12.74
N TYR A 161 -26.93 3.45 13.91
CA TYR A 161 -26.71 4.70 14.65
C TYR A 161 -25.35 4.78 15.37
N GLN A 162 -24.57 3.72 15.39
CA GLN A 162 -23.27 3.67 16.06
C GLN A 162 -22.07 3.95 15.13
N ARG A 163 -22.33 4.25 13.86
CA ARG A 163 -21.29 4.56 12.89
C ARG A 163 -20.82 6.00 12.99
N SER A 164 -19.52 6.21 12.91
CA SER A 164 -18.94 7.54 12.72
C SER A 164 -19.16 8.03 11.27
N LEU A 165 -19.07 9.34 11.07
CA LEU A 165 -19.14 9.91 9.71
C LEU A 165 -18.05 9.35 8.80
N LYS A 166 -16.86 9.05 9.34
CA LYS A 166 -15.78 8.41 8.57
C LYS A 166 -16.19 7.03 8.07
N GLU A 167 -16.80 6.22 8.92
CA GLU A 167 -17.28 4.88 8.54
C GLU A 167 -18.41 4.98 7.52
N TRP A 168 -19.33 5.95 7.65
CA TRP A 168 -20.36 6.20 6.65
C TRP A 168 -19.78 6.57 5.28
N ILE A 169 -18.74 7.45 5.22
CA ILE A 169 -18.04 7.79 3.99
C ILE A 169 -17.47 6.52 3.34
N GLN A 170 -16.86 5.63 4.12
CA GLN A 170 -16.19 4.43 3.65
C GLN A 170 -17.14 3.32 3.13
N GLU A 171 -18.45 3.45 3.36
CA GLU A 171 -19.46 2.54 2.77
C GLU A 171 -19.73 2.83 1.28
N PHE A 172 -19.32 3.98 0.78
CA PHE A 172 -19.47 4.33 -0.63
C PHE A 172 -18.21 3.96 -1.42
N ASN A 173 -18.34 3.91 -2.74
CA ASN A 173 -17.24 3.68 -3.69
C ASN A 173 -17.19 4.73 -4.81
N SER A 174 -17.97 5.78 -4.69
CA SER A 174 -18.10 6.79 -5.74
C SER A 174 -18.25 8.20 -5.17
N VAL A 175 -17.67 9.16 -5.88
CA VAL A 175 -17.76 10.59 -5.59
C VAL A 175 -18.14 11.37 -6.83
N TYR A 176 -19.02 12.33 -6.66
CA TYR A 176 -19.57 13.15 -7.75
C TYR A 176 -19.41 14.62 -7.42
N THR A 177 -18.90 15.39 -8.39
CA THR A 177 -18.77 16.85 -8.36
C THR A 177 -19.70 17.50 -9.39
N PRO A 178 -19.97 18.81 -9.34
CA PRO A 178 -20.72 19.48 -10.39
C PRO A 178 -20.05 19.32 -11.75
N ALA A 179 -20.83 19.32 -12.84
CA ALA A 179 -20.30 19.29 -14.19
C ALA A 179 -19.36 20.47 -14.49
N THR A 180 -19.60 21.62 -13.84
CA THR A 180 -18.71 22.81 -13.82
C THR A 180 -18.05 22.91 -12.44
N ALA A 181 -17.06 22.05 -12.17
CA ALA A 181 -16.37 22.02 -10.91
C ALA A 181 -15.42 23.23 -10.77
N ASP A 182 -15.30 23.75 -9.54
CA ASP A 182 -14.27 24.69 -9.13
C ASP A 182 -13.18 24.03 -8.29
N LEU A 183 -12.19 24.81 -7.84
CA LEU A 183 -11.06 24.30 -7.02
C LEU A 183 -11.53 23.71 -5.68
N ASP A 184 -12.59 24.23 -5.08
CA ASP A 184 -13.14 23.72 -3.83
C ASP A 184 -13.83 22.38 -4.07
N ASP A 185 -14.56 22.20 -5.19
CA ASP A 185 -15.16 20.93 -5.59
C ASP A 185 -14.09 19.85 -5.84
N LEU A 186 -13.02 20.22 -6.56
CA LEU A 186 -11.89 19.32 -6.83
C LEU A 186 -11.17 18.94 -5.54
N THR A 187 -11.00 19.88 -4.61
CA THR A 187 -10.42 19.60 -3.29
C THR A 187 -11.27 18.64 -2.49
N GLY A 188 -12.58 18.93 -2.38
CA GLY A 188 -13.51 18.07 -1.67
C GLY A 188 -13.61 16.67 -2.26
N GLY A 189 -13.71 16.58 -3.59
CA GLY A 189 -13.72 15.31 -4.32
C GLY A 189 -12.44 14.49 -4.09
N GLY A 190 -11.27 15.14 -4.15
CA GLY A 190 -9.98 14.51 -3.90
C GLY A 190 -9.81 13.99 -2.47
N ILE A 191 -10.31 14.74 -1.47
CA ILE A 191 -10.31 14.27 -0.06
C ILE A 191 -11.22 13.04 0.10
N ILE A 192 -12.42 13.07 -0.47
CA ILE A 192 -13.34 11.92 -0.43
C ILE A 192 -12.71 10.70 -1.10
N TYR A 193 -12.11 10.86 -2.28
CA TYR A 193 -11.37 9.78 -2.94
C TYR A 193 -10.34 9.15 -1.98
N THR A 194 -9.56 9.99 -1.30
CA THR A 194 -8.54 9.55 -0.33
C THR A 194 -9.16 8.75 0.83
N LEU A 195 -10.26 9.24 1.41
CA LEU A 195 -10.95 8.57 2.50
C LEU A 195 -11.53 7.22 2.08
N LEU A 196 -12.07 7.12 0.86
CA LEU A 196 -12.56 5.86 0.28
C LEU A 196 -11.42 4.86 0.08
N LYS A 197 -10.29 5.31 -0.47
CA LYS A 197 -9.09 4.47 -0.63
C LYS A 197 -8.54 3.98 0.71
N GLN A 198 -8.47 4.85 1.72
CA GLN A 198 -8.06 4.47 3.08
C GLN A 198 -9.04 3.49 3.74
N GLY A 199 -10.31 3.53 3.34
CA GLY A 199 -11.34 2.56 3.75
C GLY A 199 -11.24 1.19 3.06
N GLY A 200 -10.30 1.02 2.12
CA GLY A 200 -10.07 -0.23 1.40
C GLY A 200 -10.80 -0.35 0.06
N ALA A 201 -11.37 0.76 -0.46
CA ALA A 201 -11.97 0.73 -1.79
C ALA A 201 -10.92 0.43 -2.87
N LYS A 202 -11.06 -0.70 -3.59
CA LYS A 202 -10.16 -1.08 -4.69
C LYS A 202 -10.22 -0.05 -5.83
N THR A 203 -11.44 0.34 -6.19
CA THR A 203 -11.71 1.32 -7.24
C THR A 203 -12.67 2.37 -6.72
N VAL A 204 -12.32 3.64 -6.91
CA VAL A 204 -13.19 4.78 -6.61
C VAL A 204 -13.67 5.36 -7.94
N VAL A 205 -14.99 5.43 -8.11
CA VAL A 205 -15.62 6.02 -9.29
C VAL A 205 -15.74 7.53 -9.08
N CYS A 206 -15.12 8.32 -9.94
CA CYS A 206 -15.29 9.77 -9.97
C CYS A 206 -16.24 10.14 -11.13
N GLY A 207 -17.26 10.93 -10.84
CA GLY A 207 -18.24 11.36 -11.83
C GLY A 207 -18.68 12.80 -11.66
N THR A 208 -19.52 13.28 -12.55
CA THR A 208 -20.19 14.57 -12.44
C THR A 208 -21.69 14.37 -12.26
N TYR A 209 -22.34 15.36 -11.70
CA TYR A 209 -23.81 15.41 -11.61
C TYR A 209 -24.36 16.68 -12.26
N GLN A 210 -25.62 16.60 -12.65
CA GLN A 210 -26.42 17.72 -13.13
C GLN A 210 -27.60 17.95 -12.15
N GLN A 211 -28.27 19.11 -12.25
CA GLN A 211 -29.31 19.48 -11.27
C GLN A 211 -30.57 18.59 -11.33
N ASP A 212 -30.81 17.92 -12.41
CA ASP A 212 -31.98 17.04 -12.65
C ASP A 212 -31.71 15.56 -12.36
N SER A 213 -30.49 15.19 -12.03
CA SER A 213 -30.08 13.80 -11.86
C SER A 213 -29.38 13.59 -10.53
N VAL A 214 -29.81 12.57 -9.77
CA VAL A 214 -29.20 12.19 -8.48
C VAL A 214 -28.35 10.92 -8.66
N PRO A 215 -27.02 11.03 -8.65
CA PRO A 215 -26.16 9.86 -8.66
C PRO A 215 -26.21 9.12 -7.32
N GLY A 216 -25.95 7.81 -7.33
CA GLY A 216 -25.77 7.02 -6.10
C GLY A 216 -24.34 7.12 -5.62
N GLY A 217 -24.10 7.77 -4.48
CA GLY A 217 -22.75 7.93 -3.93
C GLY A 217 -22.57 9.18 -3.08
N ILE A 218 -21.37 9.70 -3.03
CA ILE A 218 -21.04 10.92 -2.29
C ILE A 218 -21.09 12.12 -3.25
N ILE A 219 -21.90 13.11 -2.91
CA ILE A 219 -22.11 14.33 -3.70
C ILE A 219 -21.40 15.48 -3.00
N VAL A 220 -20.51 16.16 -3.71
CA VAL A 220 -19.71 17.29 -3.21
C VAL A 220 -20.01 18.51 -4.06
N GLY A 221 -20.43 19.61 -3.44
CA GLY A 221 -20.72 20.85 -4.16
C GLY A 221 -21.47 21.89 -3.31
N LEU A 222 -21.48 23.13 -3.76
CA LEU A 222 -22.24 24.22 -3.16
C LEU A 222 -23.76 23.92 -3.19
N ALA A 223 -24.49 24.34 -2.18
CA ALA A 223 -25.91 24.06 -2.02
C ALA A 223 -26.76 24.53 -3.22
N ASP A 224 -26.41 25.63 -3.85
CA ASP A 224 -27.10 26.14 -5.05
C ASP A 224 -26.91 25.28 -6.29
N ARG A 225 -25.81 24.55 -6.38
CA ARG A 225 -25.45 23.66 -7.51
C ARG A 225 -25.91 22.22 -7.35
N LEU A 226 -26.36 21.83 -6.13
CA LEU A 226 -26.82 20.46 -5.87
C LEU A 226 -28.05 20.09 -6.72
N PRO A 227 -28.27 18.79 -7.00
CA PRO A 227 -29.52 18.31 -7.60
C PRO A 227 -30.76 18.73 -6.81
N VAL A 228 -31.84 19.10 -7.49
CA VAL A 228 -33.06 19.62 -6.86
C VAL A 228 -33.60 18.68 -5.79
N ALA A 229 -33.66 17.38 -6.06
CA ALA A 229 -34.13 16.39 -5.10
C ALA A 229 -33.22 16.26 -3.86
N VAL A 230 -31.92 16.50 -4.01
CA VAL A 230 -30.95 16.53 -2.89
C VAL A 230 -31.17 17.78 -2.05
N LYS A 231 -31.36 18.95 -2.67
CA LYS A 231 -31.68 20.20 -1.93
C LYS A 231 -32.91 20.06 -1.04
N GLN A 232 -33.92 19.36 -1.51
CA GLN A 232 -35.16 19.12 -0.77
C GLN A 232 -34.96 18.14 0.39
N ALA A 233 -33.97 17.25 0.31
CA ALA A 233 -33.71 16.21 1.30
C ALA A 233 -32.73 16.64 2.41
N ILE A 234 -32.04 17.77 2.26
CA ILE A 234 -31.12 18.30 3.27
C ILE A 234 -31.76 19.42 4.08
N PRO A 235 -31.30 19.67 5.33
CA PRO A 235 -31.81 20.78 6.13
C PRO A 235 -31.44 22.14 5.50
N SER A 236 -32.25 23.16 5.78
CA SER A 236 -31.90 24.54 5.44
C SER A 236 -30.66 24.97 6.22
N LEU A 237 -29.73 25.64 5.56
CA LEU A 237 -28.48 26.11 6.14
C LEU A 237 -28.50 27.63 6.30
N GLY A 238 -27.99 28.10 7.43
CA GLY A 238 -27.71 29.51 7.64
C GLY A 238 -26.41 29.95 6.92
N GLN A 239 -26.28 31.26 6.75
CA GLN A 239 -25.08 31.84 6.13
C GLN A 239 -23.78 31.39 6.84
N GLY A 240 -22.77 31.00 6.08
CA GLY A 240 -21.49 30.53 6.59
C GLY A 240 -21.52 29.14 7.20
N GLN A 241 -22.62 28.41 7.12
CA GLN A 241 -22.71 27.04 7.62
C GLN A 241 -22.33 26.01 6.54
N GLY A 242 -21.53 25.01 6.95
CA GLY A 242 -21.24 23.81 6.16
C GLY A 242 -22.06 22.63 6.65
N LEU A 243 -22.22 21.63 5.81
CA LEU A 243 -22.97 20.40 6.10
C LEU A 243 -22.27 19.17 5.54
N ILE A 244 -22.20 18.14 6.37
CA ILE A 244 -21.91 16.75 5.98
C ILE A 244 -23.08 15.91 6.45
N THR A 245 -23.82 15.24 5.55
CA THR A 245 -25.02 14.50 5.94
C THR A 245 -25.32 13.33 5.01
N LEU A 246 -25.93 12.30 5.55
CA LEU A 246 -26.66 11.31 4.77
C LEU A 246 -28.04 11.87 4.40
N ALA A 247 -28.40 11.82 3.14
CA ALA A 247 -29.69 12.22 2.63
C ALA A 247 -30.41 11.04 1.99
N ARG A 248 -31.71 10.92 2.28
CA ARG A 248 -32.60 9.97 1.61
C ARG A 248 -33.34 10.71 0.51
N VAL A 249 -33.04 10.36 -0.73
CA VAL A 249 -33.57 11.04 -1.90
C VAL A 249 -34.50 10.10 -2.65
N ASN A 250 -35.74 10.52 -2.89
CA ASN A 250 -36.66 9.77 -3.71
C ASN A 250 -36.33 9.97 -5.18
N SER A 251 -36.01 8.89 -5.89
CA SER A 251 -35.72 8.86 -7.32
C SER A 251 -36.71 7.90 -8.00
N GLY A 252 -37.85 8.40 -8.42
CA GLY A 252 -38.92 7.56 -8.99
C GLY A 252 -39.48 6.56 -7.97
N ALA A 253 -39.44 5.27 -8.28
CA ALA A 253 -39.94 4.19 -7.42
C ALA A 253 -38.98 3.78 -6.30
N PHE A 254 -37.78 4.34 -6.23
CA PHE A 254 -36.73 3.92 -5.28
C PHE A 254 -36.26 5.09 -4.42
N THR A 255 -35.93 4.81 -3.17
CA THR A 255 -35.24 5.73 -2.28
C THR A 255 -33.74 5.44 -2.34
N LYS A 256 -32.93 6.43 -2.74
CA LYS A 256 -31.48 6.35 -2.72
C LYS A 256 -30.94 7.00 -1.45
N ILE A 257 -29.93 6.37 -0.84
CA ILE A 257 -29.14 6.99 0.22
C ILE A 257 -27.90 7.57 -0.45
N VAL A 258 -27.68 8.87 -0.24
CA VAL A 258 -26.49 9.60 -0.73
C VAL A 258 -25.86 10.35 0.42
N MET A 259 -24.54 10.49 0.40
CA MET A 259 -23.87 11.38 1.34
C MET A 259 -23.64 12.73 0.64
N VAL A 260 -23.95 13.81 1.35
CA VAL A 260 -23.86 15.17 0.80
C VAL A 260 -22.87 15.99 1.61
N ILE A 261 -21.92 16.59 0.91
CA ILE A 261 -20.96 17.55 1.46
C ILE A 261 -21.20 18.89 0.78
N THR A 262 -21.66 19.87 1.55
CA THR A 262 -22.11 21.14 1.00
C THR A 262 -21.94 22.30 1.99
N GLY A 263 -22.32 23.50 1.57
CA GLY A 263 -22.41 24.68 2.41
C GLY A 263 -23.42 25.66 1.84
N ALA A 264 -23.99 26.50 2.72
CA ALA A 264 -24.93 27.56 2.33
C ALA A 264 -24.32 28.54 1.32
N ASP A 265 -23.03 28.81 1.50
CA ASP A 265 -22.20 29.70 0.69
C ASP A 265 -20.77 29.14 0.60
N ALA A 266 -19.89 29.81 -0.14
CA ALA A 266 -18.49 29.41 -0.31
C ALA A 266 -17.73 29.26 1.04
N THR A 267 -18.05 30.11 2.02
CA THR A 267 -17.44 30.05 3.35
C THR A 267 -17.84 28.80 4.11
N GLY A 268 -19.15 28.51 4.14
CA GLY A 268 -19.69 27.30 4.76
C GLY A 268 -19.19 26.04 4.06
N TYR A 269 -19.11 26.06 2.74
CA TYR A 269 -18.62 24.94 1.94
C TYR A 269 -17.15 24.65 2.22
N LYS A 270 -16.29 25.66 2.29
CA LYS A 270 -14.87 25.48 2.68
C LYS A 270 -14.72 24.89 4.09
N LYS A 271 -15.58 25.29 5.02
CA LYS A 271 -15.60 24.68 6.37
C LYS A 271 -15.93 23.19 6.32
N ALA A 272 -16.90 22.80 5.49
CA ALA A 272 -17.23 21.38 5.29
C ALA A 272 -16.06 20.60 4.71
N ILE A 273 -15.43 21.10 3.62
CA ILE A 273 -14.27 20.49 3.00
C ILE A 273 -13.09 20.36 3.99
N ASN A 274 -12.78 21.43 4.73
CA ASN A 274 -11.70 21.39 5.72
C ASN A 274 -12.00 20.39 6.87
N THR A 275 -13.26 20.18 7.19
CA THR A 275 -13.68 19.18 8.19
C THR A 275 -13.46 17.77 7.69
N LEU A 276 -13.66 17.49 6.39
CA LEU A 276 -13.35 16.18 5.78
C LEU A 276 -11.87 15.80 5.95
N ALA A 277 -10.97 16.78 5.92
CA ALA A 277 -9.55 16.52 6.12
C ALA A 277 -9.20 16.15 7.58
N SER A 278 -10.12 16.28 8.55
CA SER A 278 -9.89 15.98 9.97
C SER A 278 -10.35 14.56 10.33
N ASN A 279 -9.43 13.60 10.31
CA ASN A 279 -9.71 12.23 10.73
C ASN A 279 -10.31 12.15 12.14
N LYS A 280 -9.81 12.95 13.09
CA LYS A 280 -10.28 12.97 14.47
C LYS A 280 -11.77 13.40 14.56
N ARG A 281 -12.16 14.46 13.83
CA ARG A 281 -13.54 14.92 13.82
C ARG A 281 -14.48 13.90 13.16
N LEU A 282 -14.10 13.36 12.01
CA LEU A 282 -14.93 12.38 11.31
C LEU A 282 -15.07 11.07 12.08
N SER A 283 -13.99 10.58 12.69
CA SER A 283 -14.01 9.34 13.49
C SER A 283 -14.72 9.50 14.82
N GLY A 284 -14.72 10.70 15.40
CA GLY A 284 -15.41 11.00 16.66
C GLY A 284 -16.87 11.43 16.52
N ALA A 285 -17.34 11.65 15.31
CA ALA A 285 -18.72 12.10 15.05
C ALA A 285 -19.63 10.90 14.74
N PHE A 286 -20.26 10.33 15.77
CA PHE A 286 -21.20 9.22 15.64
C PHE A 286 -22.60 9.76 15.30
N THR A 287 -22.76 10.19 14.06
CA THR A 287 -23.99 10.81 13.55
C THR A 287 -24.08 10.65 12.04
N ASP A 288 -25.27 10.74 11.52
CA ASP A 288 -25.58 10.80 10.09
C ASP A 288 -25.64 12.24 9.54
N LYS A 289 -25.55 13.25 10.43
CA LYS A 289 -25.63 14.66 10.06
C LYS A 289 -24.75 15.53 10.95
N MET A 290 -23.90 16.37 10.34
CA MET A 290 -23.06 17.36 11.01
C MET A 290 -23.24 18.72 10.34
N ILE A 291 -23.75 19.70 11.07
CA ILE A 291 -23.74 21.11 10.67
C ILE A 291 -22.47 21.75 11.23
N ILE A 292 -21.73 22.45 10.38
CA ILE A 292 -20.40 23.00 10.69
C ILE A 292 -20.50 24.51 10.74
N ASN A 293 -20.46 25.06 11.94
CA ASN A 293 -20.46 26.50 12.21
C ASN A 293 -19.04 27.06 12.24
N GLU A 294 -18.09 26.31 12.85
CA GLU A 294 -16.69 26.69 12.99
C GLU A 294 -15.80 25.78 12.14
N GLY A 295 -15.00 26.39 11.29
CA GLY A 295 -14.07 25.66 10.43
C GLY A 295 -12.84 25.13 11.18
N VAL A 296 -12.27 24.05 10.68
CA VAL A 296 -10.92 23.62 11.06
C VAL A 296 -9.93 24.50 10.30
N PRO A 297 -8.91 25.08 10.94
CA PRO A 297 -7.87 25.81 10.24
C PRO A 297 -7.25 24.96 9.13
N SER A 298 -7.13 25.51 7.92
CA SER A 298 -6.58 24.80 6.76
C SER A 298 -5.07 24.56 6.87
N ASN A 299 -4.37 25.46 7.55
CA ASN A 299 -2.92 25.47 7.64
C ASN A 299 -2.45 24.92 8.99
N VAL A 300 -2.27 23.63 9.08
CA VAL A 300 -1.34 23.06 10.05
C VAL A 300 -0.12 22.63 9.24
N ALA A 301 0.98 23.35 9.40
CA ALA A 301 2.27 22.83 9.03
C ALA A 301 2.38 21.45 9.69
N VAL A 302 2.59 20.41 8.91
CA VAL A 302 2.78 19.08 9.46
C VAL A 302 4.21 19.05 9.97
N ASP A 303 4.37 19.49 11.20
CA ASP A 303 5.59 19.28 11.97
C ASP A 303 5.53 17.83 12.48
N ASN A 304 5.61 16.89 11.53
CA ASN A 304 5.80 15.49 11.87
C ASN A 304 7.30 15.22 11.76
N PRO A 305 8.01 15.16 12.87
CA PRO A 305 9.35 14.62 12.85
C PRO A 305 9.23 13.22 12.24
N SER A 306 10.07 12.93 11.25
CA SER A 306 10.20 11.57 10.72
C SER A 306 10.37 10.62 11.89
N PRO A 307 9.58 9.55 12.02
CA PRO A 307 9.82 8.60 13.06
C PRO A 307 11.22 8.04 12.86
N LEU A 308 12.12 8.29 13.81
CA LEU A 308 13.46 7.70 13.81
C LEU A 308 13.40 6.22 14.13
N ILE A 309 12.32 5.78 14.78
CA ILE A 309 12.07 4.40 15.18
C ILE A 309 10.63 4.05 14.85
N THR A 310 10.42 2.92 14.18
CA THR A 310 9.10 2.35 13.95
C THR A 310 9.07 0.90 14.39
N THR A 311 8.01 0.47 15.10
CA THR A 311 7.86 -0.92 15.51
C THR A 311 7.31 -1.78 14.36
N LEU A 312 7.52 -3.10 14.42
CA LEU A 312 6.86 -3.99 13.45
C LEU A 312 5.32 -3.98 13.59
N GLU A 313 4.79 -3.73 14.81
CA GLU A 313 3.35 -3.51 15.04
C GLU A 313 2.90 -2.25 14.28
N ASP A 314 3.75 -1.25 14.23
CA ASP A 314 3.53 0.00 13.50
C ASP A 314 3.44 -0.20 11.99
N LEU A 315 4.14 -1.16 11.46
CA LEU A 315 4.08 -1.59 10.06
C LEU A 315 2.92 -2.57 9.78
N GLY A 316 2.01 -2.74 10.71
CA GLY A 316 0.88 -3.66 10.58
C GLY A 316 1.21 -5.11 10.97
N GLY A 317 2.39 -5.34 11.55
CA GLY A 317 2.77 -6.64 12.09
C GLY A 317 1.87 -7.03 13.25
N VAL A 318 1.33 -8.24 13.23
CA VAL A 318 0.48 -8.76 14.29
C VAL A 318 1.30 -9.72 15.14
N PRO A 319 1.27 -9.62 16.50
CA PRO A 319 1.92 -10.58 17.35
C PRO A 319 1.19 -11.93 17.23
N ALA A 320 1.78 -12.84 16.49
CA ALA A 320 1.21 -14.18 16.25
C ALA A 320 2.29 -15.24 16.49
N MET A 321 1.93 -16.26 17.26
CA MET A 321 2.78 -17.43 17.43
C MET A 321 2.65 -18.31 16.18
N MET A 322 3.76 -18.60 15.54
CA MET A 322 3.89 -19.55 14.44
C MET A 322 4.19 -20.92 15.03
N GLU A 323 3.56 -21.96 14.53
CA GLU A 323 3.76 -23.33 15.00
C GLU A 323 3.93 -24.26 13.81
N GLY A 324 4.87 -25.20 13.88
CA GLY A 324 5.07 -26.17 12.82
C GLY A 324 6.45 -26.83 12.84
N ILE A 325 6.75 -27.54 11.76
CA ILE A 325 8.05 -28.14 11.48
C ILE A 325 8.48 -27.70 10.08
N GLY A 326 9.76 -27.38 9.92
CA GLY A 326 10.30 -26.80 8.71
C GLY A 326 10.41 -25.28 8.81
N ALA A 327 10.03 -24.57 7.76
CA ALA A 327 10.17 -23.12 7.67
C ALA A 327 8.91 -22.38 8.19
N LEU A 328 9.03 -21.68 9.29
CA LEU A 328 8.01 -20.77 9.83
C LEU A 328 8.36 -19.32 9.45
N ARG A 329 7.53 -18.64 8.69
CA ARG A 329 7.83 -17.35 8.08
C ARG A 329 6.85 -16.27 8.46
N GLN A 330 7.39 -15.08 8.74
CA GLN A 330 6.61 -13.85 8.93
C GLN A 330 7.17 -12.77 8.02
N LYS A 331 6.28 -12.09 7.28
CA LYS A 331 6.64 -11.00 6.37
C LYS A 331 6.12 -9.67 6.90
N TYR A 332 6.95 -8.64 6.76
CA TYR A 332 6.62 -7.26 7.07
C TYR A 332 6.93 -6.41 5.84
N ILE A 333 6.01 -5.53 5.49
CA ILE A 333 6.17 -4.62 4.36
C ILE A 333 6.36 -3.22 4.92
N PHE A 334 7.38 -2.52 4.46
CA PHE A 334 7.62 -1.14 4.82
C PHE A 334 8.04 -0.31 3.60
N SER A 335 7.72 0.97 3.63
CA SER A 335 8.14 1.91 2.59
C SER A 335 9.14 2.91 3.16
N LEU A 336 10.20 3.21 2.42
CA LEU A 336 11.14 4.26 2.82
C LEU A 336 10.47 5.64 2.88
N THR A 337 9.32 5.80 2.24
CA THR A 337 8.53 7.04 2.34
C THR A 337 7.95 7.27 3.74
N GLU A 338 7.87 6.22 4.57
CA GLU A 338 7.43 6.33 5.97
C GLU A 338 8.44 7.10 6.82
N PHE A 339 9.70 7.03 6.46
CA PHE A 339 10.77 7.73 7.17
C PHE A 339 10.98 9.18 6.68
N ASN A 340 10.19 9.67 5.74
CA ASN A 340 10.30 11.00 5.12
C ASN A 340 11.70 11.37 4.59
N ALA A 341 12.64 10.43 4.58
CA ALA A 341 14.01 10.62 4.11
C ALA A 341 14.64 9.27 3.71
N ILE A 342 15.70 9.33 2.91
CA ILE A 342 16.51 8.16 2.62
C ILE A 342 17.49 7.95 3.78
N PRO A 343 17.52 6.78 4.44
CA PRO A 343 18.42 6.54 5.53
C PRO A 343 19.87 6.39 5.08
N ASN A 344 20.79 6.94 5.84
CA ASN A 344 22.21 6.58 5.74
C ASN A 344 22.43 5.19 6.33
N LYS A 345 21.75 4.88 7.42
CA LYS A 345 21.79 3.60 8.08
C LYS A 345 20.38 3.21 8.53
N LEU A 346 19.99 1.98 8.26
CA LEU A 346 18.76 1.38 8.76
C LEU A 346 19.12 0.13 9.55
N THR A 347 18.72 0.09 10.82
CA THR A 347 18.97 -1.05 11.71
C THR A 347 17.65 -1.72 12.05
N PHE A 348 17.61 -3.03 11.93
CA PHE A 348 16.49 -3.86 12.38
C PHE A 348 16.85 -4.48 13.73
N HIS A 349 16.17 -4.04 14.77
CA HIS A 349 16.19 -4.71 16.08
C HIS A 349 15.15 -5.82 16.08
N LEU A 350 15.59 -7.07 16.25
CA LEU A 350 14.70 -8.23 16.32
C LEU A 350 14.68 -8.78 17.74
N GLU A 351 13.49 -8.87 18.34
CA GLU A 351 13.22 -9.62 19.55
C GLU A 351 12.28 -10.78 19.24
N SER A 352 12.74 -12.00 19.46
CA SER A 352 11.97 -13.20 19.15
C SER A 352 12.19 -14.31 20.17
N TYR A 353 11.17 -15.14 20.31
CA TYR A 353 11.14 -16.31 21.20
C TYR A 353 10.79 -17.55 20.39
N PHE A 354 11.34 -18.69 20.76
CA PHE A 354 11.15 -19.94 20.05
C PHE A 354 11.32 -21.16 20.96
N SER A 355 10.95 -22.34 20.45
CA SER A 355 11.08 -23.60 21.15
C SER A 355 12.52 -23.86 21.57
N VAL A 356 12.71 -24.30 22.80
CA VAL A 356 14.00 -24.84 23.25
C VAL A 356 14.31 -26.09 22.45
N LEU A 357 15.48 -26.12 21.82
CA LEU A 357 15.91 -27.23 20.96
C LEU A 357 16.57 -28.31 21.79
N LYS A 358 16.24 -29.57 21.51
CA LYS A 358 16.93 -30.74 22.04
C LYS A 358 18.32 -30.87 21.37
N PRO A 359 19.26 -31.63 21.93
CA PRO A 359 20.61 -31.78 21.34
C PRO A 359 20.63 -32.28 19.89
N ASP A 360 19.64 -33.08 19.51
CA ASP A 360 19.54 -33.64 18.15
C ASP A 360 18.73 -32.76 17.20
N ASP A 361 18.02 -31.75 17.72
CA ASP A 361 17.27 -30.80 16.91
C ASP A 361 18.24 -29.77 16.29
N ARG A 362 17.82 -29.17 15.19
CA ARG A 362 18.52 -28.03 14.59
C ARG A 362 17.53 -26.89 14.32
N GLY A 363 17.94 -25.68 14.64
CA GLY A 363 17.14 -24.49 14.37
C GLY A 363 18.02 -23.38 13.81
N PHE A 364 17.48 -22.68 12.82
CA PHE A 364 18.13 -21.55 12.17
C PHE A 364 17.16 -20.39 12.07
N LEU A 365 17.68 -19.19 12.27
CA LEU A 365 17.02 -17.94 11.95
C LEU A 365 17.60 -17.41 10.65
N ASN A 366 16.77 -17.13 9.67
CA ASN A 366 17.13 -16.47 8.43
C ASN A 366 16.34 -15.17 8.30
N ILE A 367 17.02 -14.09 7.92
CA ILE A 367 16.36 -12.82 7.66
C ILE A 367 16.65 -12.42 6.23
N TYR A 368 15.57 -12.12 5.50
CA TYR A 368 15.63 -11.71 4.11
C TYR A 368 15.12 -10.28 3.95
N LEU A 369 15.83 -9.50 3.15
CA LEU A 369 15.39 -8.19 2.70
C LEU A 369 15.23 -8.23 1.17
N ASN A 370 14.01 -7.99 0.70
CA ASN A 370 13.69 -8.06 -0.74
C ASN A 370 14.19 -9.38 -1.37
N GLN A 371 13.91 -10.51 -0.71
CA GLN A 371 14.31 -11.87 -1.08
C GLN A 371 15.82 -12.18 -0.99
N ASN A 372 16.65 -11.20 -0.60
CA ASN A 372 18.07 -11.44 -0.36
C ASN A 372 18.30 -11.84 1.09
N LEU A 373 18.99 -12.97 1.33
CA LEU A 373 19.41 -13.36 2.66
C LEU A 373 20.44 -12.36 3.19
N ILE A 374 20.11 -11.67 4.28
CA ILE A 374 20.97 -10.64 4.88
C ILE A 374 21.57 -11.07 6.21
N TYR A 375 20.93 -12.03 6.88
CA TYR A 375 21.38 -12.52 8.18
C TYR A 375 21.01 -13.99 8.35
N ASN A 376 21.89 -14.75 8.97
CA ASN A 376 21.66 -16.16 9.35
C ASN A 376 22.30 -16.42 10.72
N ALA A 377 21.57 -17.11 11.60
CA ALA A 377 22.07 -17.53 12.89
C ALA A 377 21.56 -18.92 13.27
N SER A 378 22.38 -19.67 14.03
CA SER A 378 21.92 -20.87 14.71
C SER A 378 21.12 -20.50 15.96
N LEU A 379 20.04 -21.23 16.20
CA LEU A 379 19.19 -21.09 17.38
C LEU A 379 19.57 -22.07 18.52
N MET A 380 20.59 -22.90 18.29
CA MET A 380 21.08 -23.84 19.29
C MET A 380 21.60 -23.08 20.51
N ASP A 381 21.31 -23.63 21.70
CA ASP A 381 21.77 -23.12 23.01
C ASP A 381 21.30 -21.67 23.34
N ARG A 382 20.25 -21.22 22.69
CA ARG A 382 19.65 -19.89 22.91
C ARG A 382 18.19 -20.03 23.34
N PRO A 383 17.74 -19.33 24.38
CA PRO A 383 16.31 -19.32 24.77
C PRO A 383 15.50 -18.29 23.98
N ASN A 384 16.16 -17.31 23.40
CA ASN A 384 15.58 -16.22 22.61
C ASN A 384 16.63 -15.66 21.64
N PHE A 385 16.19 -14.78 20.76
CA PHE A 385 17.06 -14.03 19.87
C PHE A 385 16.72 -12.54 19.99
N ILE A 386 17.70 -11.74 20.45
CA ILE A 386 17.59 -10.29 20.63
C ILE A 386 18.86 -9.67 20.09
N GLU A 387 18.81 -9.15 18.85
CA GLU A 387 19.98 -8.57 18.19
C GLU A 387 19.61 -7.44 17.22
N ASP A 388 20.57 -6.58 16.98
CA ASP A 388 20.51 -5.50 15.99
C ASP A 388 21.16 -5.94 14.66
N ILE A 389 20.42 -5.82 13.57
CA ILE A 389 20.82 -6.27 12.24
C ILE A 389 20.85 -5.08 11.30
N ASP A 390 21.99 -4.82 10.68
CA ASP A 390 22.15 -3.74 9.71
C ASP A 390 21.51 -4.10 8.37
N LEU A 391 20.48 -3.38 8.00
CA LEU A 391 19.87 -3.46 6.68
C LEU A 391 20.69 -2.63 5.70
N LYS A 392 21.31 -3.32 4.72
CA LYS A 392 22.23 -2.68 3.79
C LYS A 392 21.49 -1.72 2.84
N PRO A 393 21.83 -0.42 2.82
CA PRO A 393 21.10 0.58 2.02
C PRO A 393 20.99 0.25 0.52
N TYR A 394 21.98 -0.47 -0.05
CA TYR A 394 21.96 -0.85 -1.46
C TYR A 394 20.93 -1.97 -1.80
N LEU A 395 20.39 -2.65 -0.79
CA LEU A 395 19.31 -3.64 -0.96
C LEU A 395 17.92 -3.02 -0.80
N LEU A 396 17.86 -1.75 -0.35
CA LEU A 396 16.60 -1.07 -0.14
C LEU A 396 15.98 -0.61 -1.46
N SER A 397 14.68 -0.76 -1.55
CA SER A 397 13.81 -0.21 -2.60
C SER A 397 12.86 0.81 -1.99
N LYS A 398 12.04 1.44 -2.80
CA LYS A 398 10.97 2.31 -2.28
C LYS A 398 10.01 1.53 -1.37
N PHE A 399 9.63 0.31 -1.80
CA PHE A 399 8.86 -0.65 -1.01
C PHE A 399 9.73 -1.86 -0.70
N ASN A 400 9.76 -2.26 0.56
CA ASN A 400 10.63 -3.32 1.02
C ASN A 400 9.83 -4.41 1.70
N THR A 401 10.26 -5.64 1.50
CA THR A 401 9.76 -6.81 2.23
C THR A 401 10.86 -7.33 3.13
N LEU A 402 10.61 -7.29 4.43
CA LEU A 402 11.45 -7.91 5.46
C LEU A 402 10.80 -9.23 5.86
N GLU A 403 11.48 -10.36 5.64
CA GLU A 403 10.99 -11.68 6.00
C GLU A 403 11.87 -12.27 7.09
N VAL A 404 11.24 -12.73 8.17
CA VAL A 404 11.86 -13.46 9.28
C VAL A 404 11.44 -14.92 9.15
N GLU A 405 12.40 -15.81 8.91
CA GLU A 405 12.18 -17.25 8.79
C GLU A 405 12.87 -17.97 9.93
N PHE A 406 12.10 -18.75 10.71
CA PHE A 406 12.62 -19.75 11.63
C PHE A 406 12.52 -21.10 10.94
N ARG A 407 13.63 -21.82 10.84
CA ARG A 407 13.69 -23.13 10.22
C ARG A 407 14.08 -24.16 11.23
N PHE A 408 13.18 -25.09 11.55
CA PHE A 408 13.37 -26.14 12.52
C PHE A 408 13.46 -27.53 11.85
N HIS A 409 14.54 -28.23 12.19
CA HIS A 409 14.75 -29.61 11.79
C HIS A 409 14.79 -30.46 13.06
N PRO A 410 13.78 -31.27 13.26
CA PRO A 410 13.76 -32.14 14.44
C PRO A 410 14.77 -33.28 14.32
N GLY A 411 15.25 -33.77 15.45
CA GLY A 411 16.15 -34.91 15.54
C GLY A 411 15.53 -36.22 14.98
N THR A 412 16.34 -37.22 14.77
CA THR A 412 16.04 -38.44 14.01
C THR A 412 14.91 -39.35 14.57
N ASN A 413 14.43 -39.08 15.80
CA ASN A 413 13.44 -39.98 16.46
C ASN A 413 12.00 -39.45 16.47
N ILE A 414 11.68 -38.41 15.72
CA ILE A 414 10.34 -37.79 15.65
C ILE A 414 9.21 -38.77 15.40
N CYS A 415 9.43 -39.77 14.53
CA CYS A 415 8.41 -40.72 14.18
C CYS A 415 8.12 -41.75 15.26
N LYS A 416 9.01 -41.89 16.22
CA LYS A 416 8.83 -42.81 17.36
C LYS A 416 8.19 -42.12 18.57
N ASP A 417 8.50 -40.83 18.78
CA ASP A 417 8.13 -40.13 20.01
C ASP A 417 6.89 -39.23 19.91
N GLY A 418 6.25 -39.22 18.73
CA GLY A 418 5.13 -38.32 18.42
C GLY A 418 5.59 -36.94 17.95
N PHE A 419 4.72 -36.22 17.25
CA PHE A 419 5.02 -34.91 16.70
C PHE A 419 4.97 -33.84 17.79
N SER A 420 6.11 -33.22 18.09
CA SER A 420 6.15 -31.94 18.79
C SER A 420 6.28 -30.83 17.74
N ASN A 421 5.31 -29.94 17.67
CA ASN A 421 5.47 -28.74 16.87
C ASN A 421 6.48 -27.81 17.55
N PHE A 422 7.38 -27.25 16.77
CA PHE A 422 8.15 -26.09 17.23
C PHE A 422 7.27 -24.86 17.16
N PHE A 423 7.55 -23.88 18.00
CA PHE A 423 6.96 -22.56 17.90
C PHE A 423 8.03 -21.50 17.66
N ALA A 424 7.65 -20.41 17.02
CA ALA A 424 8.40 -19.17 16.95
C ALA A 424 7.45 -17.99 17.10
N PHE A 425 7.91 -16.96 17.75
CA PHE A 425 7.15 -15.73 18.01
C PHE A 425 8.07 -14.54 17.83
N VAL A 426 7.64 -13.59 16.96
CA VAL A 426 8.29 -12.29 16.82
C VAL A 426 7.53 -11.27 17.67
N ASN A 427 8.23 -10.64 18.61
CA ASN A 427 7.65 -9.57 19.41
C ASN A 427 7.55 -8.29 18.57
N THR A 428 6.42 -8.07 17.94
CA THR A 428 6.22 -6.94 17.02
C THR A 428 6.20 -5.58 17.70
N ARG A 429 6.00 -5.53 19.03
CA ARG A 429 5.99 -4.30 19.82
C ARG A 429 7.37 -3.77 20.15
N THR A 430 8.31 -4.68 20.34
CA THR A 430 9.69 -4.35 20.73
C THR A 430 10.65 -4.47 19.54
N SER A 431 10.33 -5.29 18.54
CA SER A 431 11.11 -5.33 17.31
C SER A 431 10.88 -4.06 16.48
N THR A 432 11.97 -3.38 16.12
CA THR A 432 11.92 -2.03 15.55
C THR A 432 12.82 -1.89 14.32
N LEU A 433 12.43 -1.01 13.42
CA LEU A 433 13.32 -0.43 12.42
C LEU A 433 13.76 0.95 12.92
N THR A 434 15.06 1.11 13.11
CA THR A 434 15.67 2.35 13.55
C THR A 434 16.40 3.01 12.40
N PHE A 435 15.98 4.20 12.10
CA PHE A 435 16.53 5.07 11.09
C PHE A 435 17.61 5.96 11.72
N SER A 436 18.78 6.05 11.11
CA SER A 436 19.82 6.97 11.54
C SER A 436 20.47 7.70 10.36
N GLY A 437 20.61 9.01 10.53
CA GLY A 437 21.17 9.89 9.53
C GLY A 437 20.26 10.12 8.32
N GLU A 438 20.13 11.36 7.94
CA GLU A 438 19.44 11.75 6.71
C GLU A 438 20.49 11.93 5.62
N ARG A 439 20.31 11.25 4.50
CA ARG A 439 21.12 11.46 3.33
C ARG A 439 20.64 12.72 2.62
N GLU A 440 21.55 13.65 2.38
CA GLU A 440 21.27 14.83 1.57
C GLU A 440 20.83 14.36 0.17
N ASN A 441 19.61 14.73 -0.19
CA ASN A 441 19.00 14.24 -1.42
C ASN A 441 19.48 15.08 -2.60
N LYS A 442 20.55 14.62 -3.25
CA LYS A 442 21.12 15.26 -4.46
C LYS A 442 20.38 14.90 -5.74
N PHE A 443 19.41 13.99 -5.65
CA PHE A 443 18.70 13.45 -6.81
C PHE A 443 17.24 13.84 -6.78
N TYR A 444 16.76 14.25 -7.92
CA TYR A 444 15.35 14.42 -8.18
C TYR A 444 14.89 13.19 -8.96
N SER A 445 14.30 12.25 -8.25
CA SER A 445 13.71 11.04 -8.82
C SER A 445 12.36 10.77 -8.18
N PHE A 446 11.57 9.91 -8.78
CA PHE A 446 10.28 9.53 -8.21
C PHE A 446 10.39 8.80 -6.86
N PHE A 447 11.59 8.38 -6.50
CA PHE A 447 11.86 7.88 -5.15
C PHE A 447 11.50 8.91 -4.07
N ASN A 448 11.68 10.18 -4.35
CA ASN A 448 11.43 11.27 -3.41
C ASN A 448 9.94 11.61 -3.26
N PHE A 449 9.11 11.14 -4.17
CA PHE A 449 7.66 11.26 -4.02
C PHE A 449 7.13 10.11 -3.15
N PRO A 450 6.27 10.36 -2.17
CA PRO A 450 5.70 11.65 -1.76
C PRO A 450 6.48 12.40 -0.65
N ALA A 451 7.59 11.85 -0.14
CA ALA A 451 8.28 12.34 1.05
C ALA A 451 8.66 13.83 0.98
N GLU A 452 9.25 14.28 -0.15
CA GLU A 452 9.65 15.69 -0.33
C GLU A 452 8.45 16.65 -0.27
N PHE A 453 7.29 16.22 -0.75
CA PHE A 453 6.06 17.03 -0.77
C PHE A 453 5.32 17.03 0.57
N ARG A 454 5.77 16.24 1.53
CA ARG A 454 5.31 16.25 2.93
C ARG A 454 6.16 17.16 3.80
N LYS A 455 7.48 17.17 3.59
CA LYS A 455 8.44 17.94 4.38
C LYS A 455 8.29 19.43 4.21
N VAL A 456 8.07 19.88 2.98
CA VAL A 456 7.92 21.27 2.62
C VAL A 456 6.46 21.51 2.23
N PRO A 457 5.84 22.62 2.65
CA PRO A 457 4.51 22.98 2.19
C PRO A 457 4.41 22.89 0.68
N SER A 458 3.37 22.21 0.19
CA SER A 458 3.20 21.95 -1.24
C SER A 458 1.93 22.58 -1.77
N LYS A 459 1.93 22.93 -3.06
CA LYS A 459 0.74 23.37 -3.79
C LYS A 459 0.52 22.46 -5.01
N ILE A 460 -0.74 22.25 -5.38
CA ILE A 460 -1.10 21.56 -6.61
C ILE A 460 -1.60 22.59 -7.61
N ILE A 461 -0.93 22.69 -8.74
CA ILE A 461 -1.29 23.58 -9.84
C ILE A 461 -2.10 22.79 -10.85
N VAL A 462 -3.26 23.30 -11.26
CA VAL A 462 -4.15 22.61 -12.18
C VAL A 462 -4.53 23.53 -13.35
N SER A 463 -4.42 23.01 -14.57
CA SER A 463 -4.96 23.69 -15.77
C SER A 463 -6.48 23.81 -15.70
N PRO A 464 -7.09 24.97 -15.97
CA PRO A 464 -8.56 25.10 -16.04
C PRO A 464 -9.24 24.13 -17.02
N SER A 465 -8.55 23.77 -18.10
CA SER A 465 -9.04 22.79 -19.08
C SER A 465 -9.25 21.37 -18.52
N LEU A 466 -8.67 21.11 -17.35
CA LEU A 466 -8.77 19.81 -16.64
C LEU A 466 -9.85 19.80 -15.54
N PHE A 467 -10.60 20.89 -15.32
CA PHE A 467 -11.62 20.97 -14.27
C PHE A 467 -12.81 20.08 -14.60
N ASN A 468 -12.63 18.77 -14.37
CA ASN A 468 -13.65 17.75 -14.60
C ASN A 468 -13.48 16.58 -13.64
N ALA A 469 -14.38 15.60 -13.70
CA ALA A 469 -14.33 14.42 -12.81
C ALA A 469 -13.03 13.61 -12.93
N ASN A 470 -12.38 13.64 -14.08
CA ASN A 470 -11.16 12.85 -14.32
C ASN A 470 -9.98 13.41 -13.52
N VAL A 471 -9.89 14.73 -13.34
CA VAL A 471 -8.85 15.32 -12.52
C VAL A 471 -9.10 15.09 -11.02
N VAL A 472 -10.36 14.88 -10.60
CA VAL A 472 -10.69 14.53 -9.21
C VAL A 472 -10.00 13.24 -8.79
N SER A 473 -10.01 12.22 -9.64
CA SER A 473 -9.32 10.96 -9.35
C SER A 473 -7.80 11.14 -9.29
N SER A 474 -7.24 11.98 -10.15
CA SER A 474 -5.80 12.29 -10.17
C SER A 474 -5.37 13.03 -8.90
N ILE A 475 -6.11 14.07 -8.50
CA ILE A 475 -5.88 14.80 -7.25
C ILE A 475 -6.06 13.87 -6.05
N GLY A 476 -7.10 13.04 -6.07
CA GLY A 476 -7.39 12.08 -5.03
C GLY A 476 -6.29 11.05 -4.85
N GLU A 477 -5.72 10.53 -5.95
CA GLU A 477 -4.59 9.60 -5.88
C GLU A 477 -3.33 10.28 -5.32
N ILE A 478 -3.06 11.53 -5.70
CA ILE A 478 -1.95 12.32 -5.13
C ILE A 478 -2.17 12.53 -3.63
N TYR A 479 -3.36 12.94 -3.20
CA TYR A 479 -3.67 13.09 -1.79
C TYR A 479 -3.55 11.75 -1.04
N TYR A 480 -4.01 10.65 -1.63
CA TYR A 480 -3.87 9.33 -1.05
C TYR A 480 -2.40 8.96 -0.85
N GLN A 481 -1.54 9.16 -1.83
CA GLN A 481 -0.10 8.90 -1.72
C GLN A 481 0.59 9.81 -0.70
N LEU A 482 0.21 11.07 -0.62
CA LEU A 482 0.70 11.99 0.41
C LEU A 482 0.30 11.56 1.82
N ASN A 483 -0.78 10.80 1.99
CA ASN A 483 -1.33 10.34 3.26
C ASN A 483 -1.20 8.82 3.50
N SER A 484 -0.51 8.10 2.60
CA SER A 484 -0.21 6.67 2.69
C SER A 484 1.32 6.50 2.72
N PRO A 485 1.87 5.59 3.44
CA PRO A 485 1.36 4.64 4.42
C PRO A 485 1.53 5.13 5.87
N ILE A 486 1.48 6.44 6.08
CA ILE A 486 1.67 6.98 7.41
C ILE A 486 0.53 6.52 8.29
N LYS A 487 0.90 5.88 9.40
CA LYS A 487 -0.03 5.43 10.41
C LYS A 487 -1.04 6.49 10.79
N ASN A 488 -2.19 6.01 11.05
CA ASN A 488 -3.45 6.57 11.54
C ASN A 488 -3.40 7.67 12.62
N ASP A 489 -2.23 8.15 13.02
CA ASP A 489 -2.07 9.23 14.00
C ASP A 489 -2.22 10.63 13.40
N PHE A 490 -2.41 10.74 12.08
CA PHE A 490 -2.77 12.04 11.53
C PHE A 490 -4.15 12.45 12.00
N ASN A 491 -4.16 13.34 12.95
CA ASN A 491 -5.37 14.07 13.31
C ASN A 491 -5.98 14.79 12.09
N LYS A 492 -5.18 15.02 11.05
CA LYS A 492 -5.57 15.73 9.83
C LYS A 492 -4.82 15.20 8.61
N LEU A 493 -5.52 15.09 7.46
CA LEU A 493 -4.90 14.76 6.18
C LEU A 493 -4.03 15.90 5.67
N ILE A 494 -2.93 15.57 5.02
CA ILE A 494 -2.11 16.48 4.23
C ILE A 494 -2.88 16.75 2.93
N VAL A 495 -3.35 17.98 2.77
CA VAL A 495 -4.13 18.42 1.61
C VAL A 495 -3.48 19.68 1.06
N PRO A 496 -2.55 19.59 0.09
CA PRO A 496 -1.98 20.72 -0.59
C PRO A 496 -3.05 21.61 -1.22
N GLN A 497 -2.87 22.92 -1.11
CA GLN A 497 -3.78 23.88 -1.71
C GLN A 497 -3.79 23.74 -3.24
N LEU A 498 -4.98 23.67 -3.82
CA LEU A 498 -5.15 23.74 -5.27
C LEU A 498 -5.08 25.20 -5.73
N VAL A 499 -4.36 25.43 -6.82
CA VAL A 499 -4.29 26.73 -7.51
C VAL A 499 -4.45 26.53 -9.01
N SER A 500 -5.02 27.50 -9.68
CA SER A 500 -5.27 27.44 -11.13
C SER A 500 -4.19 28.18 -11.90
N THR A 501 -3.75 27.63 -13.04
CA THR A 501 -2.69 28.23 -13.89
C THR A 501 -3.00 29.60 -14.41
N ASP A 502 -4.28 29.95 -14.60
CA ASP A 502 -4.74 31.26 -15.09
C ASP A 502 -4.74 32.36 -14.02
N LYS A 503 -4.62 31.99 -12.73
CA LYS A 503 -4.70 32.92 -11.58
C LYS A 503 -3.43 32.98 -10.76
N THR A 504 -2.37 32.30 -11.16
CA THR A 504 -1.16 32.14 -10.34
C THR A 504 0.10 32.30 -11.17
N ASN A 505 1.04 33.10 -10.69
CA ASN A 505 2.37 33.25 -11.27
C ASN A 505 3.37 32.36 -10.50
N LEU A 506 4.49 32.02 -11.14
CA LEU A 506 5.53 31.20 -10.51
C LEU A 506 6.13 31.90 -9.27
N ASP A 507 6.18 33.23 -9.24
CA ASP A 507 6.67 33.99 -8.11
C ASP A 507 5.81 33.81 -6.85
N ASP A 508 4.49 33.64 -7.00
CA ASP A 508 3.55 33.40 -5.90
C ASP A 508 3.70 31.96 -5.30
N LEU A 509 4.51 31.13 -5.95
CA LEU A 509 4.73 29.73 -5.60
C LEU A 509 6.11 29.49 -4.96
N LYS A 510 6.93 30.55 -4.81
CA LYS A 510 8.25 30.45 -4.17
C LYS A 510 8.13 29.93 -2.73
N GLY A 511 9.00 29.00 -2.38
CA GLY A 511 9.01 28.37 -1.04
C GLY A 511 8.04 27.20 -0.88
N PHE A 512 7.32 26.81 -1.94
CA PHE A 512 6.48 25.62 -1.97
C PHE A 512 7.05 24.57 -2.91
N ASN A 513 6.92 23.30 -2.59
CA ASN A 513 7.05 22.24 -3.58
C ASN A 513 5.79 22.21 -4.44
N LEU A 514 5.94 21.85 -5.72
CA LEU A 514 4.87 21.99 -6.71
C LEU A 514 4.50 20.65 -7.33
N ILE A 515 3.21 20.35 -7.36
CA ILE A 515 2.65 19.26 -8.15
C ILE A 515 1.81 19.90 -9.24
N ALA A 516 2.27 19.86 -10.49
CA ALA A 516 1.61 20.51 -11.59
C ALA A 516 0.88 19.51 -12.47
N LEU A 517 -0.45 19.62 -12.54
CA LEU A 517 -1.33 18.85 -13.43
C LEU A 517 -1.69 19.75 -14.61
N LEU A 518 -0.97 19.60 -15.72
CA LEU A 518 -1.09 20.49 -16.87
C LEU A 518 -1.59 19.78 -18.11
N GLY A 519 -2.49 20.45 -18.83
CA GLY A 519 -2.85 20.03 -20.17
C GLY A 519 -1.70 20.20 -21.16
N ARG A 520 -1.74 19.47 -22.27
CA ARG A 520 -0.68 19.44 -23.29
C ARG A 520 -0.20 20.84 -23.74
N ASN A 521 -1.11 21.79 -23.90
CA ASN A 521 -0.83 23.13 -24.45
C ASN A 521 -0.92 24.24 -23.40
N ASP A 522 -0.83 23.91 -22.10
CA ASP A 522 -0.92 24.91 -21.07
C ASP A 522 0.27 25.88 -21.13
N ALA A 523 -0.02 27.17 -21.23
CA ALA A 523 1.03 28.20 -21.29
C ALA A 523 1.93 28.23 -20.06
N PHE A 524 1.44 27.75 -18.92
CA PHE A 524 2.21 27.70 -17.67
C PHE A 524 3.46 26.81 -17.79
N MET A 525 3.47 25.81 -18.69
CA MET A 525 4.64 24.99 -18.94
C MET A 525 5.91 25.76 -19.34
N LYS A 526 5.75 26.95 -19.93
CA LYS A 526 6.88 27.81 -20.34
C LYS A 526 7.67 28.36 -19.13
N ASN A 527 7.10 28.27 -17.93
CA ASN A 527 7.72 28.73 -16.70
C ASN A 527 8.75 27.73 -16.15
N PHE A 528 8.80 26.51 -16.67
CA PHE A 528 9.75 25.48 -16.25
C PHE A 528 10.94 25.45 -17.21
N GLY A 529 12.11 25.91 -16.71
CA GLY A 529 13.35 25.97 -17.50
C GLY A 529 14.17 24.66 -17.44
N HIS A 530 14.01 23.87 -16.38
CA HIS A 530 14.88 22.72 -16.06
C HIS A 530 14.18 21.37 -16.26
N LEU A 531 13.31 21.25 -17.26
CA LEU A 531 12.63 19.99 -17.58
C LEU A 531 13.64 18.90 -17.96
N PRO A 532 13.57 17.70 -17.36
CA PRO A 532 14.38 16.54 -17.80
C PRO A 532 14.21 16.22 -19.27
N VAL A 533 12.98 16.30 -19.76
CA VAL A 533 12.63 16.12 -21.17
C VAL A 533 11.87 17.36 -21.65
N GLN A 534 12.42 17.98 -22.68
CA GLN A 534 11.78 19.13 -23.36
C GLN A 534 10.90 18.63 -24.50
N TYR A 535 9.84 19.34 -24.77
CA TYR A 535 8.91 19.04 -25.86
C TYR A 535 9.21 19.97 -27.05
N ASP A 536 8.98 19.47 -28.28
CA ASP A 536 8.82 20.32 -29.45
C ASP A 536 7.43 20.98 -29.47
N LYS A 537 7.21 21.87 -30.43
CA LYS A 537 5.93 22.60 -30.54
C LYS A 537 4.73 21.69 -30.74
N ASP A 538 4.93 20.54 -31.35
CA ASP A 538 3.88 19.57 -31.68
C ASP A 538 3.79 18.43 -30.68
N PHE A 539 4.63 18.42 -29.66
CA PHE A 539 4.73 17.36 -28.63
C PHE A 539 5.00 15.95 -29.22
N GLN A 540 5.58 15.88 -30.40
CA GLN A 540 5.88 14.61 -31.07
C GLN A 540 7.30 14.13 -30.84
N LEU A 541 8.21 15.05 -30.56
CA LEU A 541 9.62 14.76 -30.36
C LEU A 541 10.05 15.21 -28.95
N TYR A 542 10.64 14.28 -28.23
CA TYR A 542 11.16 14.55 -26.90
C TYR A 542 12.67 14.68 -26.97
N LYS A 543 13.19 15.80 -26.50
CA LYS A 543 14.61 16.11 -26.51
C LYS A 543 15.11 16.14 -25.07
N ASP A 544 16.32 15.64 -24.85
CA ASP A 544 17.03 15.84 -23.59
C ASP A 544 17.45 17.30 -23.42
N SER A 545 18.02 17.63 -22.26
CA SER A 545 18.54 18.97 -21.96
C SER A 545 19.65 19.45 -22.91
N LYS A 546 20.22 18.58 -23.72
CA LYS A 546 21.21 18.90 -24.76
C LYS A 546 20.57 19.07 -26.15
N GLY A 547 19.24 18.96 -26.26
CA GLY A 547 18.50 19.03 -27.51
C GLY A 547 18.60 17.76 -28.36
N GLN A 548 19.13 16.66 -27.83
CA GLN A 548 19.18 15.38 -28.54
C GLN A 548 17.83 14.68 -28.46
N LEU A 549 17.38 14.12 -29.59
CA LEU A 549 16.15 13.36 -29.65
C LEU A 549 16.30 12.09 -28.80
N THR A 550 15.46 11.94 -27.78
CA THR A 550 15.48 10.81 -26.86
C THR A 550 14.34 9.83 -27.12
N TYR A 551 13.23 10.33 -27.59
CA TYR A 551 12.04 9.53 -27.81
C TYR A 551 11.09 10.17 -28.83
N SER A 552 10.46 9.36 -29.67
CA SER A 552 9.35 9.78 -30.50
C SER A 552 8.16 8.85 -30.27
N LEU A 553 6.98 9.41 -30.03
CA LEU A 553 5.77 8.64 -29.87
C LEU A 553 4.96 8.69 -31.18
N ASN A 554 4.57 7.53 -31.66
CA ASN A 554 3.71 7.43 -32.84
C ASN A 554 2.22 7.58 -32.50
N ASP A 555 1.83 7.30 -31.25
CA ASP A 555 0.44 7.46 -30.77
C ASP A 555 0.43 8.03 -29.35
N PHE A 556 -0.04 9.28 -29.25
CA PHE A 556 -0.15 10.03 -28.00
C PHE A 556 -1.56 9.99 -27.41
N SER A 557 -2.52 9.43 -28.11
CA SER A 557 -3.94 9.64 -27.82
C SER A 557 -4.34 9.27 -26.38
N ASN A 558 -3.61 8.35 -25.74
CA ASN A 558 -3.90 7.82 -24.41
C ASN A 558 -2.66 7.82 -23.49
N SER A 559 -1.66 8.64 -23.77
CA SER A 559 -0.41 8.66 -23.00
C SER A 559 -0.33 9.85 -22.07
N GLY A 560 0.20 9.63 -20.89
CA GLY A 560 0.59 10.66 -19.93
C GLY A 560 2.09 10.61 -19.63
N MET A 561 2.65 11.72 -19.21
CA MET A 561 4.04 11.82 -18.76
C MET A 561 4.11 12.47 -17.39
N ALA A 562 4.91 11.90 -16.51
CA ALA A 562 5.32 12.55 -15.28
C ALA A 562 6.81 12.84 -15.32
N GLN A 563 7.21 14.01 -14.81
CA GLN A 563 8.60 14.41 -14.64
C GLN A 563 8.80 15.00 -13.25
N ILE A 564 9.89 14.64 -12.59
CA ILE A 564 10.28 15.22 -11.30
C ILE A 564 11.65 15.88 -11.43
N PHE A 565 11.73 17.15 -11.02
CA PHE A 565 12.94 17.98 -11.17
C PHE A 565 12.94 19.12 -10.15
N ARG A 566 13.99 19.94 -10.16
CA ARG A 566 14.10 21.13 -9.33
C ARG A 566 13.97 22.38 -10.18
N GLU A 567 13.16 23.32 -9.73
CA GLU A 567 12.99 24.62 -10.34
C GLU A 567 13.04 25.69 -9.26
N ASN A 568 13.98 26.64 -9.38
CA ASN A 568 14.14 27.77 -8.44
C ASN A 568 14.17 27.36 -6.95
N GLY A 569 14.81 26.24 -6.62
CA GLY A 569 14.92 25.73 -5.25
C GLY A 569 13.74 24.86 -4.79
N SER A 570 12.66 24.77 -5.54
CA SER A 570 11.48 23.92 -5.27
C SER A 570 11.55 22.61 -6.02
N THR A 571 11.10 21.53 -5.38
CA THR A 571 10.86 20.26 -6.08
C THR A 571 9.56 20.33 -6.84
N VAL A 572 9.59 20.02 -8.12
CA VAL A 572 8.43 20.04 -9.02
C VAL A 572 8.15 18.62 -9.50
N LEU A 573 6.90 18.16 -9.33
CA LEU A 573 6.34 16.99 -9.98
C LEU A 573 5.38 17.49 -11.06
N LEU A 574 5.79 17.42 -12.31
CA LEU A 574 4.97 17.80 -13.45
C LEU A 574 4.30 16.55 -14.04
N VAL A 575 2.99 16.56 -14.15
CA VAL A 575 2.19 15.53 -14.80
C VAL A 575 1.45 16.16 -15.97
N THR A 576 1.66 15.63 -17.16
CA THR A 576 1.04 16.14 -18.39
C THR A 576 0.31 15.03 -19.14
N SER A 577 -0.83 15.35 -19.73
CA SER A 577 -1.45 14.53 -20.77
C SER A 577 -0.78 14.83 -22.10
N LEU A 578 -0.34 13.79 -22.79
CA LEU A 578 0.33 13.92 -24.09
C LEU A 578 -0.69 13.91 -25.25
N GLY A 579 -1.86 13.32 -25.03
CA GLY A 579 -2.96 13.29 -25.98
C GLY A 579 -3.99 14.38 -25.73
N ASP A 580 -5.23 14.12 -26.13
CA ASP A 580 -6.36 14.97 -25.80
C ASP A 580 -6.52 15.04 -24.27
N SER A 581 -6.46 16.26 -23.71
CA SER A 581 -6.54 16.50 -22.26
C SER A 581 -7.86 16.03 -21.63
N SER A 582 -8.88 15.76 -22.45
CA SER A 582 -10.16 15.22 -21.98
C SER A 582 -10.11 13.72 -21.63
N ARG A 583 -9.07 12.98 -22.01
CA ARG A 583 -9.00 11.53 -21.79
C ARG A 583 -8.41 11.18 -20.42
N LYS A 584 -9.29 10.65 -19.59
CA LYS A 584 -9.03 10.19 -18.23
C LYS A 584 -7.81 9.26 -18.10
N GLU A 585 -7.69 8.33 -19.03
CA GLU A 585 -6.74 7.22 -18.97
C GLU A 585 -5.28 7.68 -18.99
N ALA A 586 -4.99 8.79 -19.67
CA ALA A 586 -3.63 9.31 -19.76
C ALA A 586 -3.08 9.81 -18.41
N PHE A 587 -3.89 10.57 -17.65
CA PHE A 587 -3.47 11.07 -16.33
C PHE A 587 -3.48 10.00 -15.26
N GLU A 588 -4.57 9.22 -15.19
CA GLU A 588 -4.70 8.16 -14.18
C GLU A 588 -3.62 7.10 -14.32
N SER A 589 -3.34 6.68 -15.56
CA SER A 589 -2.31 5.67 -15.80
C SER A 589 -0.95 6.13 -15.32
N VAL A 590 -0.51 7.35 -15.65
CA VAL A 590 0.82 7.82 -15.26
C VAL A 590 0.93 8.06 -13.75
N ILE A 591 -0.10 8.65 -13.12
CA ILE A 591 -0.08 8.90 -11.68
C ILE A 591 -0.10 7.59 -10.91
N LYS A 592 -0.97 6.67 -11.26
CA LYS A 592 -1.03 5.34 -10.65
C LYS A 592 0.31 4.62 -10.77
N ASN A 593 0.95 4.71 -11.92
CA ASN A 593 2.17 3.98 -12.19
C ASN A 593 3.37 4.53 -11.45
N PHE A 594 3.62 5.85 -11.45
CA PHE A 594 4.76 6.38 -10.71
C PHE A 594 4.57 6.28 -9.19
N SER A 595 3.33 6.18 -8.70
CA SER A 595 3.06 6.05 -7.27
C SER A 595 3.13 4.60 -6.76
N THR A 596 2.75 3.61 -7.57
CA THR A 596 2.58 2.21 -7.12
C THR A 596 3.64 1.25 -7.64
N GLN A 597 4.17 1.46 -8.85
CA GLN A 597 5.01 0.47 -9.54
C GLN A 597 6.49 0.85 -9.62
N LEU A 598 6.87 2.05 -9.18
CA LEU A 598 8.26 2.48 -9.23
C LEU A 598 9.08 1.78 -8.16
N THR A 599 9.57 0.60 -8.51
CA THR A 599 10.65 -0.10 -7.80
C THR A 599 12.01 0.53 -8.12
N GLU A 600 12.12 1.23 -9.25
CA GLU A 600 13.36 1.87 -9.68
C GLU A 600 13.57 3.22 -8.99
N ILE A 601 14.59 3.25 -8.16
CA ILE A 601 14.97 4.40 -7.33
C ILE A 601 15.43 5.61 -8.18
N GLU A 602 15.76 5.41 -9.43
CA GLU A 602 16.58 6.33 -10.22
C GLU A 602 15.80 7.07 -11.32
N SER A 603 14.54 6.73 -11.61
CA SER A 603 13.81 7.38 -12.70
C SER A 603 13.25 8.74 -12.30
N ASN A 604 13.39 9.72 -13.21
CA ASN A 604 12.81 11.06 -13.05
C ASN A 604 11.81 11.42 -14.15
N VAL A 605 11.62 10.53 -15.13
CA VAL A 605 10.62 10.63 -16.18
C VAL A 605 9.88 9.31 -16.30
N CYS A 606 8.56 9.37 -16.31
CA CYS A 606 7.66 8.22 -16.49
C CYS A 606 6.69 8.53 -17.61
N ILE A 607 6.60 7.66 -18.59
CA ILE A 607 5.58 7.71 -19.66
C ILE A 607 4.72 6.47 -19.50
N ALA A 608 3.40 6.67 -19.45
CA ALA A 608 2.44 5.58 -19.29
C ALA A 608 1.26 5.73 -20.23
N ASN A 609 0.77 4.59 -20.71
CA ASN A 609 -0.46 4.46 -21.47
C ASN A 609 -1.19 3.16 -21.08
N SER A 610 -2.30 2.85 -21.76
CA SER A 610 -3.06 1.62 -21.52
C SER A 610 -2.25 0.34 -21.79
N ASN A 611 -1.17 0.41 -22.57
CA ASN A 611 -0.39 -0.73 -23.04
C ASN A 611 0.88 -0.97 -22.23
N GLY A 612 1.30 -0.01 -21.41
CA GLY A 612 2.50 -0.17 -20.61
C GLY A 612 3.07 1.12 -20.03
N ILE A 613 4.17 0.94 -19.31
CA ILE A 613 4.90 1.98 -18.62
C ILE A 613 6.34 1.94 -19.06
N SER A 614 6.92 3.11 -19.22
CA SER A 614 8.35 3.26 -19.46
C SER A 614 8.91 4.31 -18.51
N ASN A 615 9.94 3.93 -17.78
CA ASN A 615 10.65 4.79 -16.83
C ASN A 615 12.03 5.10 -17.35
N TYR A 616 12.43 6.37 -17.25
CA TYR A 616 13.70 6.86 -17.75
C TYR A 616 14.37 7.74 -16.72
N PHE A 617 15.69 7.75 -16.73
CA PHE A 617 16.50 8.72 -16.02
C PHE A 617 17.21 9.65 -17.01
N PHE A 618 16.92 10.95 -16.91
CA PHE A 618 17.60 11.98 -17.68
C PHE A 618 18.43 12.87 -16.77
N LYS A 619 19.72 12.96 -17.05
CA LYS A 619 20.61 13.82 -16.28
C LYS A 619 20.36 15.28 -16.61
N ILE A 620 20.03 16.08 -15.59
CA ILE A 620 19.88 17.53 -15.73
C ILE A 620 21.26 18.19 -15.64
N PRO A 621 21.62 19.18 -16.47
CA PRO A 621 22.96 19.76 -16.52
C PRO A 621 23.49 20.34 -15.21
N GLU A 622 22.62 20.86 -14.36
CA GLU A 622 23.00 21.41 -13.04
C GLU A 622 23.34 20.31 -12.02
N ASP A 623 22.93 19.09 -12.28
CA ASP A 623 23.19 17.93 -11.43
C ASP A 623 24.49 17.18 -11.80
N SER A 624 25.50 17.86 -12.36
CA SER A 624 26.76 17.24 -12.78
C SER A 624 27.51 16.51 -11.65
N ASN A 625 27.16 16.76 -10.40
CA ASN A 625 27.67 16.08 -9.21
C ASN A 625 26.74 14.99 -8.68
N SER A 626 25.63 14.70 -9.37
CA SER A 626 24.72 13.67 -8.95
C SER A 626 25.36 12.29 -9.17
N VAL A 627 25.85 11.69 -8.12
CA VAL A 627 26.22 10.28 -8.10
C VAL A 627 24.92 9.49 -8.05
N LEU A 628 24.65 8.64 -9.05
CA LEU A 628 23.60 7.62 -8.98
C LEU A 628 23.64 6.94 -7.61
N TYR A 629 22.48 6.71 -6.99
CA TYR A 629 22.40 5.98 -5.73
C TYR A 629 22.91 4.56 -5.92
N LYS A 630 24.21 4.42 -5.95
CA LYS A 630 24.87 3.20 -5.56
C LYS A 630 25.11 3.37 -4.08
N GLY A 631 24.40 2.61 -3.25
CA GLY A 631 24.60 2.63 -1.81
C GLY A 631 26.09 2.72 -1.55
N GLU A 632 26.53 3.54 -0.61
CA GLU A 632 27.94 3.78 -0.36
C GLU A 632 28.64 2.44 -0.13
N ARG A 633 29.13 1.87 -1.22
CA ARG A 633 30.24 0.93 -1.11
C ARG A 633 31.41 1.76 -0.61
N SER A 634 32.02 1.37 0.48
CA SER A 634 33.22 2.04 0.94
C SER A 634 34.17 2.20 -0.26
N GLY A 635 34.86 3.32 -0.39
CA GLY A 635 35.81 3.51 -1.51
C GLY A 635 36.74 2.33 -1.69
N LEU A 636 37.04 1.60 -0.60
CA LEU A 636 37.80 0.33 -0.58
C LEU A 636 37.05 -0.80 -1.29
N SER A 637 35.71 -0.92 -1.16
CA SER A 637 34.98 -1.99 -1.85
C SER A 637 34.83 -1.72 -3.34
N ILE A 638 34.70 -0.46 -3.74
CA ILE A 638 34.67 -0.04 -5.16
C ILE A 638 36.06 -0.28 -5.77
N PHE A 639 37.14 0.13 -5.07
CA PHE A 639 38.51 -0.12 -5.48
C PHE A 639 38.79 -1.61 -5.63
N TRP A 640 38.39 -2.45 -4.67
CA TRP A 640 38.51 -3.90 -4.74
C TRP A 640 37.76 -4.51 -5.92
N GLU A 641 36.52 -4.16 -6.16
CA GLU A 641 35.73 -4.68 -7.28
C GLU A 641 36.27 -4.25 -8.65
N THR A 642 36.73 -3.01 -8.74
CA THR A 642 37.29 -2.47 -10.00
C THR A 642 38.65 -3.09 -10.33
N TYR A 643 39.48 -3.31 -9.31
CA TYR A 643 40.89 -3.70 -9.51
C TYR A 643 41.22 -5.10 -9.01
N ARG A 644 40.26 -5.89 -8.50
CA ARG A 644 40.53 -7.21 -7.92
C ARG A 644 41.32 -8.14 -8.81
N PHE A 645 41.06 -8.18 -10.11
CA PHE A 645 41.78 -9.02 -11.05
C PHE A 645 43.23 -8.53 -11.29
N TRP A 646 43.42 -7.23 -11.31
CA TRP A 646 44.74 -6.64 -11.39
C TRP A 646 45.54 -6.85 -10.12
N ILE A 647 44.94 -6.67 -8.97
CA ILE A 647 45.55 -6.90 -7.65
C ILE A 647 45.94 -8.37 -7.50
N LEU A 648 45.06 -9.30 -7.85
CA LEU A 648 45.33 -10.73 -7.81
C LEU A 648 46.44 -11.11 -8.83
N GLY A 649 46.43 -10.52 -10.01
CA GLY A 649 47.48 -10.71 -11.03
C GLY A 649 48.85 -10.25 -10.53
N ILE A 650 48.94 -9.04 -9.95
CA ILE A 650 50.18 -8.51 -9.37
C ILE A 650 50.66 -9.40 -8.22
N LEU A 651 49.76 -9.84 -7.34
CA LEU A 651 50.06 -10.70 -6.20
C LEU A 651 50.60 -12.06 -6.69
N LEU A 652 50.01 -12.63 -7.75
CA LEU A 652 50.47 -13.86 -8.37
C LEU A 652 51.88 -13.69 -8.95
N ILE A 653 52.16 -12.56 -9.65
CA ILE A 653 53.49 -12.24 -10.18
C ILE A 653 54.51 -12.12 -9.06
N LEU A 654 54.15 -11.44 -7.95
CA LEU A 654 55.05 -11.31 -6.79
C LEU A 654 55.38 -12.67 -6.14
N VAL A 655 54.38 -13.54 -6.04
CA VAL A 655 54.55 -14.91 -5.51
C VAL A 655 55.49 -15.71 -6.44
N LEU A 656 55.30 -15.60 -7.74
CA LEU A 656 56.19 -16.27 -8.72
C LEU A 656 57.63 -15.74 -8.65
N LEU A 657 57.81 -14.42 -8.54
CA LEU A 657 59.12 -13.81 -8.39
C LEU A 657 59.79 -14.24 -7.07
N ALA A 658 59.08 -14.27 -5.99
CA ALA A 658 59.55 -14.76 -4.69
C ALA A 658 59.97 -16.25 -4.79
N PHE A 659 59.13 -17.07 -5.45
CA PHE A 659 59.46 -18.49 -5.71
C PHE A 659 60.73 -18.65 -6.54
N PHE A 660 60.87 -17.89 -7.63
CA PHE A 660 62.11 -17.90 -8.43
C PHE A 660 63.32 -17.43 -7.65
N PHE A 661 63.16 -16.41 -6.81
CA PHE A 661 64.23 -15.90 -5.96
C PHE A 661 64.69 -16.94 -4.94
N VAL A 662 63.74 -17.58 -4.24
CA VAL A 662 64.02 -18.66 -3.28
C VAL A 662 64.69 -19.86 -4.00
N ARG A 663 64.15 -20.28 -5.15
CA ARG A 663 64.69 -21.37 -5.96
C ARG A 663 66.13 -21.08 -6.40
N ASN A 664 66.41 -19.86 -6.86
CA ASN A 664 67.79 -19.46 -7.25
C ASN A 664 68.74 -19.42 -6.08
N LYS A 665 68.25 -18.99 -4.91
CA LYS A 665 69.03 -18.97 -3.66
C LYS A 665 69.36 -20.38 -3.18
N VAL A 666 68.41 -21.30 -3.24
CA VAL A 666 68.55 -22.71 -2.88
C VAL A 666 69.51 -23.38 -3.85
N ARG A 667 69.41 -23.11 -5.18
CA ARG A 667 70.29 -23.67 -6.19
C ARG A 667 71.76 -23.21 -6.02
N LYS A 668 71.96 -21.92 -5.70
CA LYS A 668 73.30 -21.39 -5.38
C LYS A 668 73.90 -21.95 -4.08
N SER A 669 73.05 -22.30 -3.10
CA SER A 669 73.56 -22.94 -1.86
C SER A 669 73.88 -24.41 -2.03
N GLN A 670 73.32 -25.09 -3.06
CA GLN A 670 73.64 -26.47 -3.41
C GLN A 670 74.89 -26.59 -4.31
N GLU A 671 75.34 -25.49 -4.96
CA GLU A 671 76.60 -25.43 -5.74
C GLU A 671 77.86 -25.10 -4.89
N ILE A 672 77.61 -24.82 -3.57
CA ILE A 672 78.72 -24.46 -2.61
C ILE A 672 79.00 -25.64 -1.62
N VAL A 673 78.30 -26.74 -1.73
CA VAL A 673 78.54 -27.99 -1.01
C VAL A 673 79.10 -29.00 -2.03
#